data_40baa3ac6d3bc680b2d324dbac98ef56
#
_entry.id   40baa3ac6d3bc680b2d324dbac98ef56
#
_cell.length_a   1.000
_cell.length_b   1.000
_cell.length_c   1.000
_cell.angle_alpha   90.00
_cell.angle_beta   90.00
_cell.angle_gamma   90.00
#
_symmetry.space_group_name_H-M   'P 1'
#
loop_
_entity.id
_entity.type
_entity.pdbx_description
1 polymer ?
#
loop_
_entity_poly.entity_id
_entity_poly.type
_entity_poly.pdbx_seq_one_letter_code
_entity_poly.pdbx_strand_id
1 'polypeptide(L)'
;MAKFVFVVPPLTGHVNPTLSIGAELLQRGHEVAWISLDKNLSTKLPVGGELLLIQYDQTDEEKKESENYLDIISKKIVYGIDSIKFLYDDVLIPLNRHCYNGIVALLETYQPDMVIGDHQLFAAAIAAKKLNLPYSTSVTAPAAIKMMEELPKVHEWEVNKIIELQKELGVTENRSLASSDLLTLVLTSKYFFGEMDLPENYQFTGPVLMERRISCEFDWDRLKSAANKKILVSIGTTFDHDHKKAFFQKVIDAFKDEEVTVVLVSDPQLFDSWPENFMVYQQVPQLDLLPYLDGVVCHGGHNTVSEALSNGLPLVVIPIAYDQSHVAGRVVRTGAGERLNFNRFKSHHLNEAVQKILYQPEYKEAAEKVRESFVEAGGTPTAADLLEKALLPVSEKIKTGSKFLFVIPPFFGHISPTLSVGASLIARGHEVKWFGITPLDPKHIPEGGSYFYPEEDLIPFQEDIQRILKRQDDGPACSGPEVMKLALEETYVPFAKMMMPGLERLTDTWKPDVLVNDCITFGGALFAHKHKIPCVTTTPVPPDVMGDTANSAPKIFEWQQNLIKDLQKEVGIEDEGIFIHSNQLNLVFTSQTFADFETVPAHMRFVGPVKGRPNPAPFDWEKLEASTTPKIFVSLGTLLVDIRKAFFEKIIAAFADQPVTVIAATPPDIFEEWPSNFIVSGFVPQSALMPHMDMVICHGGFNTVNDTFTNGLPMLITPIAYDHFHIAKLIEKAGCGISIRYKRLRVEALRETVFELLENPVYRNAAKEVQSSLLNAGGNDLAVELLEGFVQQEQTSLVLG
;
A
#
# COMPACT_ATOMS: atom_id res chain seq x y z
N MET A 1 20.16 -8.50 3.21
CA MET A 1 19.99 -9.91 2.83
C MET A 1 19.68 -10.66 4.10
N ALA A 2 18.53 -11.30 4.20
CA ALA A 2 18.04 -11.99 5.37
C ALA A 2 17.61 -13.42 4.99
N LYS A 3 17.50 -14.30 5.98
CA LYS A 3 17.09 -15.69 5.83
C LYS A 3 15.65 -15.88 6.32
N PHE A 4 14.75 -16.18 5.40
CA PHE A 4 13.35 -16.49 5.71
C PHE A 4 13.12 -17.99 5.62
N VAL A 5 12.31 -18.54 6.52
CA VAL A 5 11.87 -19.92 6.41
C VAL A 5 10.35 -20.03 6.55
N PHE A 6 9.70 -20.59 5.54
CA PHE A 6 8.30 -20.95 5.58
C PHE A 6 8.12 -22.36 6.14
N VAL A 7 7.26 -22.53 7.13
CA VAL A 7 6.92 -23.84 7.69
C VAL A 7 5.47 -24.13 7.37
N VAL A 8 5.25 -25.10 6.48
CA VAL A 8 3.96 -25.33 5.83
C VAL A 8 3.49 -26.79 5.93
N PRO A 9 2.18 -27.00 6.15
CA PRO A 9 1.62 -28.35 6.10
C PRO A 9 1.58 -28.86 4.63
N PRO A 10 1.49 -30.17 4.39
CA PRO A 10 1.48 -30.76 3.05
C PRO A 10 0.12 -30.55 2.34
N LEU A 11 -0.45 -29.36 2.44
CA LEU A 11 -1.74 -28.96 1.88
C LEU A 11 -1.56 -27.89 0.79
N THR A 12 -1.97 -28.18 -0.43
CA THR A 12 -1.76 -27.28 -1.58
C THR A 12 -2.26 -25.86 -1.35
N GLY A 13 -3.41 -25.70 -0.68
CA GLY A 13 -4.00 -24.38 -0.36
C GLY A 13 -3.14 -23.54 0.57
N HIS A 14 -2.38 -24.18 1.43
CA HIS A 14 -1.49 -23.54 2.40
C HIS A 14 -0.08 -23.29 1.84
N VAL A 15 0.38 -24.19 0.97
CA VAL A 15 1.72 -24.09 0.36
C VAL A 15 1.77 -22.99 -0.71
N ASN A 16 0.78 -22.95 -1.61
CA ASN A 16 0.84 -22.09 -2.80
C ASN A 16 1.08 -20.60 -2.51
N PRO A 17 0.39 -19.96 -1.55
CA PRO A 17 0.65 -18.55 -1.24
C PRO A 17 2.10 -18.31 -0.80
N THR A 18 2.68 -19.25 -0.03
CA THR A 18 4.06 -19.10 0.45
C THR A 18 5.09 -19.18 -0.67
N LEU A 19 4.80 -19.92 -1.75
CA LEU A 19 5.68 -19.99 -2.92
C LEU A 19 5.76 -18.63 -3.63
N SER A 20 4.65 -17.89 -3.73
CA SER A 20 4.63 -16.56 -4.35
C SER A 20 5.36 -15.54 -3.47
N ILE A 21 5.09 -15.53 -2.17
CA ILE A 21 5.78 -14.60 -1.24
C ILE A 21 7.27 -14.92 -1.23
N GLY A 22 7.63 -16.21 -1.19
CA GLY A 22 9.04 -16.61 -1.20
C GLY A 22 9.75 -16.30 -2.52
N ALA A 23 9.07 -16.40 -3.67
CA ALA A 23 9.61 -15.96 -4.96
C ALA A 23 9.92 -14.46 -4.97
N GLU A 24 9.02 -13.66 -4.44
CA GLU A 24 9.21 -12.20 -4.29
C GLU A 24 10.42 -11.89 -3.38
N LEU A 25 10.51 -12.54 -2.22
CA LEU A 25 11.65 -12.37 -1.30
C LEU A 25 12.99 -12.79 -1.94
N LEU A 26 13.00 -13.88 -2.72
CA LEU A 26 14.19 -14.31 -3.48
C LEU A 26 14.58 -13.27 -4.54
N GLN A 27 13.62 -12.69 -5.26
CA GLN A 27 13.86 -11.61 -6.23
C GLN A 27 14.44 -10.35 -5.56
N ARG A 28 14.07 -10.08 -4.31
CA ARG A 28 14.61 -8.98 -3.50
C ARG A 28 16.00 -9.29 -2.90
N GLY A 29 16.56 -10.47 -3.18
CA GLY A 29 17.92 -10.86 -2.77
C GLY A 29 18.01 -11.48 -1.38
N HIS A 30 16.93 -12.01 -0.84
CA HIS A 30 16.92 -12.78 0.41
C HIS A 30 17.18 -14.28 0.15
N GLU A 31 17.58 -15.00 1.20
CA GLU A 31 17.61 -16.46 1.23
C GLU A 31 16.26 -16.98 1.73
N VAL A 32 15.66 -17.94 1.04
CA VAL A 32 14.34 -18.47 1.41
C VAL A 32 14.33 -19.99 1.36
N ALA A 33 13.87 -20.61 2.46
CA ALA A 33 13.69 -22.04 2.56
C ALA A 33 12.26 -22.40 2.96
N TRP A 34 11.88 -23.66 2.70
CA TRP A 34 10.61 -24.25 3.13
C TRP A 34 10.86 -25.49 3.96
N ILE A 35 10.26 -25.56 5.14
CA ILE A 35 10.18 -26.73 5.98
C ILE A 35 8.84 -27.43 5.75
N SER A 36 8.85 -28.67 5.30
CA SER A 36 7.65 -29.46 5.04
C SER A 36 7.90 -30.96 5.14
N LEU A 37 6.82 -31.73 5.27
CA LEU A 37 6.80 -33.20 5.14
C LEU A 37 6.72 -33.66 3.67
N ASP A 38 6.27 -32.79 2.76
CA ASP A 38 6.06 -33.13 1.34
C ASP A 38 7.37 -33.01 0.54
N LYS A 39 7.98 -34.16 0.22
CA LYS A 39 9.16 -34.20 -0.65
C LYS A 39 8.91 -33.66 -2.06
N ASN A 40 7.66 -33.75 -2.56
CA ASN A 40 7.32 -33.27 -3.89
C ASN A 40 7.29 -31.74 -3.97
N LEU A 41 7.30 -31.04 -2.82
CA LEU A 41 7.40 -29.60 -2.77
C LEU A 41 8.67 -29.08 -3.46
N SER A 42 9.76 -29.84 -3.46
CA SER A 42 11.02 -29.50 -4.15
C SER A 42 10.83 -29.17 -5.64
N THR A 43 9.84 -29.79 -6.31
CA THR A 43 9.56 -29.59 -7.75
C THR A 43 8.75 -28.31 -8.01
N LYS A 44 8.20 -27.69 -6.96
CA LYS A 44 7.34 -26.51 -7.03
C LYS A 44 8.02 -25.22 -6.53
N LEU A 45 9.19 -25.36 -5.90
CA LEU A 45 9.89 -24.20 -5.32
C LEU A 45 10.32 -23.22 -6.42
N PRO A 46 10.29 -21.92 -6.14
CA PRO A 46 10.88 -20.92 -7.03
C PRO A 46 12.39 -21.11 -7.13
N VAL A 47 12.96 -20.62 -8.23
CA VAL A 47 14.41 -20.70 -8.48
C VAL A 47 15.17 -20.02 -7.34
N GLY A 48 16.11 -20.74 -6.74
CA GLY A 48 16.87 -20.27 -5.56
C GLY A 48 16.26 -20.65 -4.21
N GLY A 49 15.04 -21.19 -4.18
CA GLY A 49 14.40 -21.67 -2.96
C GLY A 49 14.92 -23.06 -2.53
N GLU A 50 15.03 -23.31 -1.23
CA GLU A 50 15.54 -24.53 -0.63
C GLU A 50 14.44 -25.32 0.08
N LEU A 51 14.39 -26.66 -0.08
CA LEU A 51 13.51 -27.52 0.72
C LEU A 51 14.28 -28.14 1.87
N LEU A 52 13.84 -27.87 3.08
CA LEU A 52 14.29 -28.50 4.31
C LEU A 52 13.22 -29.55 4.70
N LEU A 53 13.49 -30.80 4.33
CA LEU A 53 12.52 -31.88 4.56
C LEU A 53 12.58 -32.35 6.02
N ILE A 54 11.42 -32.39 6.68
CA ILE A 54 11.31 -32.95 8.02
C ILE A 54 11.64 -34.45 7.92
N GLN A 55 12.72 -34.84 8.58
CA GLN A 55 13.15 -36.23 8.73
C GLN A 55 13.03 -36.58 10.22
N TYR A 56 12.40 -37.70 10.50
CA TYR A 56 12.31 -38.24 11.84
C TYR A 56 12.36 -39.77 11.77
N ASP A 57 13.01 -40.36 12.76
CA ASP A 57 12.99 -41.81 12.93
C ASP A 57 11.61 -42.24 13.38
N GLN A 58 10.82 -42.75 12.44
CA GLN A 58 9.49 -43.26 12.69
C GLN A 58 9.56 -44.75 12.93
N THR A 59 8.82 -45.17 13.91
CA THR A 59 8.40 -46.58 13.99
C THR A 59 7.47 -46.91 12.82
N ASP A 60 7.33 -48.17 12.43
CA ASP A 60 6.46 -48.59 11.31
C ASP A 60 4.97 -48.27 11.60
N GLU A 61 4.58 -48.11 12.85
CA GLU A 61 3.25 -47.66 13.28
C GLU A 61 3.08 -46.16 13.05
N GLU A 62 4.05 -45.32 13.43
CA GLU A 62 4.04 -43.87 13.24
C GLU A 62 4.12 -43.51 11.75
N LYS A 63 4.82 -44.28 10.91
CA LYS A 63 4.81 -44.15 9.45
C LYS A 63 3.42 -44.36 8.85
N LYS A 64 2.71 -45.38 9.32
CA LYS A 64 1.34 -45.64 8.89
C LYS A 64 0.37 -44.54 9.30
N GLU A 65 0.55 -43.98 10.48
CA GLU A 65 -0.25 -42.84 10.96
C GLU A 65 0.03 -41.57 10.14
N SER A 66 1.29 -41.26 9.84
CA SER A 66 1.64 -40.04 9.07
C SER A 66 1.26 -40.10 7.60
N GLU A 67 1.35 -41.28 6.95
CA GLU A 67 0.83 -41.48 5.59
C GLU A 67 -0.70 -41.37 5.52
N ASN A 68 -1.39 -41.49 6.63
CA ASN A 68 -2.85 -41.45 6.73
C ASN A 68 -3.46 -40.07 6.93
N TYR A 69 -2.71 -39.00 7.29
CA TYR A 69 -3.33 -37.69 7.60
C TYR A 69 -4.08 -37.10 6.38
N LEU A 70 -3.53 -37.17 5.20
CA LEU A 70 -4.23 -36.74 3.96
C LEU A 70 -5.39 -37.68 3.63
N ASP A 71 -5.22 -38.98 3.86
CA ASP A 71 -6.25 -40.00 3.66
C ASP A 71 -7.41 -39.86 4.64
N ILE A 72 -7.13 -39.49 5.90
CA ILE A 72 -8.14 -39.28 6.93
C ILE A 72 -9.03 -38.09 6.55
N ILE A 73 -8.42 -36.97 6.11
CA ILE A 73 -9.17 -35.80 5.65
C ILE A 73 -10.04 -36.13 4.42
N SER A 74 -9.56 -36.98 3.51
CA SER A 74 -10.25 -37.32 2.27
C SER A 74 -11.36 -38.36 2.43
N LYS A 75 -11.25 -39.26 3.41
CA LYS A 75 -12.17 -40.40 3.58
C LYS A 75 -13.35 -40.14 4.54
N LYS A 76 -13.26 -39.14 5.43
CA LYS A 76 -14.28 -38.88 6.44
C LYS A 76 -14.89 -37.49 6.26
N ILE A 77 -16.03 -37.41 5.59
CA ILE A 77 -16.79 -36.16 5.49
C ILE A 77 -17.55 -35.92 6.79
N VAL A 78 -17.10 -34.93 7.56
CA VAL A 78 -17.77 -34.50 8.79
C VAL A 78 -18.34 -33.10 8.54
N TYR A 79 -19.59 -32.88 8.96
CA TYR A 79 -20.30 -31.62 8.70
C TYR A 79 -20.39 -30.76 9.96
N GLY A 80 -20.47 -29.44 9.79
CA GLY A 80 -20.74 -28.49 10.88
C GLY A 80 -19.60 -28.40 11.91
N ILE A 81 -19.95 -28.11 13.15
CA ILE A 81 -18.99 -27.93 14.28
C ILE A 81 -18.15 -29.19 14.52
N ASP A 82 -18.71 -30.36 14.27
CA ASP A 82 -17.98 -31.63 14.47
C ASP A 82 -16.81 -31.76 13.48
N SER A 83 -16.86 -31.11 12.32
CA SER A 83 -15.74 -31.07 11.38
C SER A 83 -14.54 -30.31 11.94
N ILE A 84 -14.76 -29.26 12.72
CA ILE A 84 -13.72 -28.48 13.38
C ILE A 84 -13.06 -29.31 14.49
N LYS A 85 -13.87 -29.98 15.32
CA LYS A 85 -13.34 -30.88 16.36
C LYS A 85 -12.51 -32.02 15.77
N PHE A 86 -13.05 -32.66 14.72
CA PHE A 86 -12.32 -33.69 13.99
C PHE A 86 -10.98 -33.16 13.44
N LEU A 87 -11.00 -31.96 12.84
CA LEU A 87 -9.80 -31.36 12.31
C LEU A 87 -8.73 -31.16 13.38
N TYR A 88 -9.10 -30.66 14.57
CA TYR A 88 -8.15 -30.43 15.66
C TYR A 88 -7.71 -31.71 16.36
N ASP A 89 -8.66 -32.56 16.79
CA ASP A 89 -8.35 -33.75 17.61
C ASP A 89 -7.67 -34.87 16.79
N ASP A 90 -8.14 -35.12 15.56
CA ASP A 90 -7.68 -36.25 14.77
C ASP A 90 -6.60 -35.88 13.73
N VAL A 91 -6.42 -34.56 13.43
CA VAL A 91 -5.48 -34.13 12.38
C VAL A 91 -4.43 -33.15 12.91
N LEU A 92 -4.85 -31.93 13.32
CA LEU A 92 -3.88 -30.85 13.58
C LEU A 92 -3.02 -31.11 14.83
N ILE A 93 -3.59 -31.47 15.98
CA ILE A 93 -2.84 -31.73 17.20
C ILE A 93 -1.84 -32.87 17.00
N PRO A 94 -2.24 -34.07 16.45
CA PRO A 94 -1.27 -35.11 16.12
C PRO A 94 -0.20 -34.67 15.15
N LEU A 95 -0.55 -34.01 14.04
CA LEU A 95 0.40 -33.50 13.03
C LEU A 95 1.44 -32.57 13.65
N ASN A 96 1.00 -31.59 14.42
CA ASN A 96 1.87 -30.60 15.06
C ASN A 96 2.82 -31.25 16.08
N ARG A 97 2.31 -32.17 16.88
CA ARG A 97 3.15 -32.98 17.80
C ARG A 97 4.23 -33.76 17.07
N HIS A 98 3.85 -34.37 15.98
CA HIS A 98 4.70 -35.21 15.16
C HIS A 98 5.82 -34.40 14.46
N CYS A 99 5.49 -33.25 13.88
CA CYS A 99 6.45 -32.41 13.15
C CYS A 99 7.41 -31.64 14.06
N TYR A 100 7.08 -31.43 15.32
CA TYR A 100 7.74 -30.48 16.19
C TYR A 100 9.25 -30.66 16.32
N ASN A 101 9.72 -31.89 16.68
CA ASN A 101 11.16 -32.14 16.85
C ASN A 101 11.95 -31.96 15.55
N GLY A 102 11.38 -32.36 14.40
CA GLY A 102 11.97 -32.15 13.09
C GLY A 102 12.08 -30.68 12.74
N ILE A 103 11.04 -29.88 13.03
CA ILE A 103 11.04 -28.43 12.84
C ILE A 103 12.13 -27.78 13.72
N VAL A 104 12.22 -28.12 15.00
CA VAL A 104 13.24 -27.57 15.90
C VAL A 104 14.63 -27.84 15.36
N ALA A 105 14.97 -29.09 15.00
CA ALA A 105 16.29 -29.47 14.50
C ALA A 105 16.65 -28.72 13.20
N LEU A 106 15.69 -28.53 12.30
CA LEU A 106 15.92 -27.79 11.05
C LEU A 106 16.09 -26.28 11.29
N LEU A 107 15.33 -25.68 12.21
CA LEU A 107 15.50 -24.28 12.59
C LEU A 107 16.83 -24.02 13.29
N GLU A 108 17.29 -24.92 14.17
CA GLU A 108 18.61 -24.83 14.81
C GLU A 108 19.76 -24.91 13.79
N THR A 109 19.59 -25.72 12.76
CA THR A 109 20.61 -25.89 11.71
C THR A 109 20.61 -24.74 10.71
N TYR A 110 19.44 -24.33 10.22
CA TYR A 110 19.30 -23.30 9.19
C TYR A 110 19.53 -21.90 9.74
N GLN A 111 19.17 -21.65 11.01
CA GLN A 111 19.28 -20.36 11.69
C GLN A 111 18.65 -19.21 10.89
N PRO A 112 17.33 -19.23 10.67
CA PRO A 112 16.64 -18.16 9.94
C PRO A 112 16.58 -16.88 10.76
N ASP A 113 16.54 -15.74 10.07
CA ASP A 113 16.24 -14.44 10.69
C ASP A 113 14.74 -14.32 11.02
N MET A 114 13.86 -15.01 10.25
CA MET A 114 12.43 -15.08 10.51
C MET A 114 11.82 -16.42 10.11
N VAL A 115 10.95 -16.92 10.99
CA VAL A 115 10.10 -18.09 10.73
C VAL A 115 8.72 -17.61 10.32
N ILE A 116 8.18 -18.06 9.18
CA ILE A 116 6.81 -17.84 8.76
C ILE A 116 6.04 -19.15 8.88
N GLY A 117 5.28 -19.29 9.96
CA GLY A 117 4.48 -20.47 10.23
C GLY A 117 3.06 -20.37 9.63
N ASP A 118 2.58 -21.45 9.01
CA ASP A 118 1.16 -21.53 8.68
C ASP A 118 0.32 -21.65 9.96
N HIS A 119 -0.84 -20.99 10.01
CA HIS A 119 -1.71 -20.96 11.18
C HIS A 119 -2.24 -22.33 11.64
N GLN A 120 -2.17 -23.37 10.79
CA GLN A 120 -2.53 -24.74 11.10
C GLN A 120 -1.31 -25.60 11.49
N LEU A 121 -0.09 -25.14 11.15
CA LEU A 121 1.15 -25.80 11.59
C LEU A 121 1.82 -24.97 12.69
N PHE A 122 1.09 -24.80 13.79
CA PHE A 122 1.51 -23.98 14.95
C PHE A 122 2.71 -24.55 15.72
N ALA A 123 3.15 -25.79 15.44
CA ALA A 123 4.45 -26.31 15.87
C ALA A 123 5.62 -25.42 15.43
N ALA A 124 5.49 -24.71 14.29
CA ALA A 124 6.46 -23.73 13.82
C ALA A 124 6.61 -22.55 14.82
N ALA A 125 5.49 -21.99 15.25
CA ALA A 125 5.47 -20.91 16.24
C ALA A 125 6.00 -21.35 17.61
N ILE A 126 5.64 -22.56 18.05
CA ILE A 126 6.12 -23.15 19.31
C ILE A 126 7.64 -23.37 19.24
N ALA A 127 8.16 -23.88 18.12
CA ALA A 127 9.60 -24.09 17.90
C ALA A 127 10.36 -22.76 17.83
N ALA A 128 9.84 -21.78 17.08
CA ALA A 128 10.44 -20.46 16.99
C ALA A 128 10.51 -19.78 18.38
N LYS A 129 9.42 -19.88 19.17
CA LYS A 129 9.39 -19.35 20.55
C LYS A 129 10.43 -20.02 21.44
N LYS A 130 10.55 -21.33 21.37
CA LYS A 130 11.56 -22.10 22.15
C LYS A 130 12.99 -21.71 21.79
N LEU A 131 13.25 -21.45 20.51
CA LEU A 131 14.55 -21.07 19.99
C LEU A 131 14.81 -19.55 20.05
N ASN A 132 13.85 -18.78 20.57
CA ASN A 132 13.91 -17.32 20.61
C ASN A 132 14.14 -16.68 19.23
N LEU A 133 13.50 -17.26 18.18
CA LEU A 133 13.52 -16.74 16.82
C LEU A 133 12.30 -15.85 16.57
N PRO A 134 12.44 -14.75 15.82
CA PRO A 134 11.30 -13.98 15.33
C PRO A 134 10.38 -14.86 14.48
N TYR A 135 9.07 -14.75 14.69
CA TYR A 135 8.13 -15.49 13.87
C TYR A 135 6.91 -14.65 13.46
N SER A 136 6.42 -14.94 12.27
CA SER A 136 5.20 -14.42 11.68
C SER A 136 4.23 -15.58 11.43
N THR A 137 2.94 -15.30 11.44
CA THR A 137 1.90 -16.29 11.10
C THR A 137 1.29 -15.94 9.74
N SER A 138 1.18 -16.94 8.86
CA SER A 138 0.45 -16.86 7.60
C SER A 138 -0.93 -17.50 7.75
N VAL A 139 -1.99 -16.70 7.61
CA VAL A 139 -3.38 -17.16 7.69
C VAL A 139 -3.93 -17.35 6.28
N THR A 140 -3.82 -18.58 5.80
CA THR A 140 -4.29 -19.01 4.49
C THR A 140 -5.78 -19.32 4.44
N ALA A 141 -6.40 -19.56 5.61
CA ALA A 141 -7.84 -19.73 5.77
C ALA A 141 -8.41 -18.66 6.74
N PRO A 142 -8.72 -17.44 6.27
CA PRO A 142 -9.15 -16.32 7.12
C PRO A 142 -10.41 -16.58 7.95
N ALA A 143 -11.22 -17.56 7.58
CA ALA A 143 -12.37 -18.01 8.34
C ALA A 143 -12.01 -18.43 9.78
N ALA A 144 -10.81 -18.94 10.01
CA ALA A 144 -10.33 -19.31 11.33
C ALA A 144 -10.33 -18.13 12.32
N ILE A 145 -10.01 -16.92 11.84
CA ILE A 145 -10.04 -15.70 12.66
C ILE A 145 -11.49 -15.34 13.05
N LYS A 146 -12.44 -15.50 12.14
CA LYS A 146 -13.86 -15.18 12.41
C LYS A 146 -14.50 -16.10 13.46
N MET A 147 -13.94 -17.27 13.74
CA MET A 147 -14.44 -18.13 14.80
C MET A 147 -14.39 -17.49 16.18
N MET A 148 -13.46 -16.57 16.43
CA MET A 148 -13.42 -15.79 17.67
C MET A 148 -14.77 -15.08 17.95
N GLU A 149 -15.39 -14.55 16.91
CA GLU A 149 -16.64 -13.80 16.97
C GLU A 149 -17.88 -14.69 16.78
N GLU A 150 -17.85 -15.56 15.78
CA GLU A 150 -19.01 -16.36 15.36
C GLU A 150 -19.25 -17.60 16.24
N LEU A 151 -18.16 -18.20 16.75
CA LEU A 151 -18.20 -19.44 17.54
C LEU A 151 -17.27 -19.35 18.77
N PRO A 152 -17.46 -18.41 19.70
CA PRO A 152 -16.51 -18.12 20.78
C PRO A 152 -16.19 -19.33 21.68
N LYS A 153 -17.16 -20.23 21.94
CA LYS A 153 -16.91 -21.45 22.71
C LYS A 153 -16.05 -22.48 21.97
N VAL A 154 -16.19 -22.56 20.65
CA VAL A 154 -15.34 -23.44 19.83
C VAL A 154 -13.94 -22.87 19.78
N HIS A 155 -13.80 -21.58 19.58
CA HIS A 155 -12.52 -20.89 19.60
C HIS A 155 -11.78 -21.04 20.95
N GLU A 156 -12.49 -20.87 22.08
CA GLU A 156 -11.92 -21.10 23.41
C GLU A 156 -11.40 -22.54 23.56
N TRP A 157 -12.17 -23.52 23.06
CA TRP A 157 -11.76 -24.92 23.07
C TRP A 157 -10.50 -25.16 22.21
N GLU A 158 -10.43 -24.61 20.99
CA GLU A 158 -9.25 -24.69 20.13
C GLU A 158 -8.01 -24.08 20.79
N VAL A 159 -8.14 -22.86 21.32
CA VAL A 159 -7.06 -22.16 22.04
C VAL A 159 -6.51 -23.02 23.18
N ASN A 160 -7.40 -23.63 23.96
CA ASN A 160 -6.99 -24.50 25.06
C ASN A 160 -6.24 -25.76 24.58
N LYS A 161 -6.69 -26.38 23.46
CA LYS A 161 -5.97 -27.51 22.85
C LYS A 161 -4.56 -27.14 22.40
N ILE A 162 -4.39 -25.95 21.79
CA ILE A 162 -3.07 -25.46 21.37
C ILE A 162 -2.20 -25.17 22.59
N ILE A 163 -2.73 -24.56 23.66
CA ILE A 163 -2.01 -24.27 24.89
C ILE A 163 -1.60 -25.60 25.62
N GLU A 164 -2.46 -26.62 25.62
CA GLU A 164 -2.11 -27.94 26.12
C GLU A 164 -0.92 -28.54 25.38
N LEU A 165 -0.93 -28.49 24.06
CA LEU A 165 0.20 -28.95 23.24
C LEU A 165 1.46 -28.13 23.47
N GLN A 166 1.36 -26.80 23.58
CA GLN A 166 2.48 -25.91 23.91
C GLN A 166 3.19 -26.35 25.21
N LYS A 167 2.41 -26.64 26.27
CA LYS A 167 2.92 -27.11 27.55
C LYS A 167 3.57 -28.48 27.44
N GLU A 168 2.97 -29.40 26.68
CA GLU A 168 3.52 -30.73 26.39
C GLU A 168 4.90 -30.59 25.69
N LEU A 169 5.04 -29.64 24.77
CA LEU A 169 6.28 -29.38 24.02
C LEU A 169 7.28 -28.47 24.75
N GLY A 170 7.01 -28.14 26.01
CA GLY A 170 7.92 -27.40 26.89
C GLY A 170 7.85 -25.88 26.80
N VAL A 171 6.78 -25.32 26.25
CA VAL A 171 6.52 -23.87 26.19
C VAL A 171 5.35 -23.51 27.10
N THR A 172 5.61 -22.74 28.16
CA THR A 172 4.66 -22.47 29.25
C THR A 172 3.84 -21.18 29.08
N GLU A 173 3.67 -20.70 27.86
CA GLU A 173 2.82 -19.54 27.57
C GLU A 173 1.34 -19.86 27.86
N ASN A 174 0.64 -18.91 28.49
CA ASN A 174 -0.79 -19.06 28.79
C ASN A 174 -1.72 -18.53 27.69
N ARG A 175 -1.17 -18.22 26.50
CA ARG A 175 -1.90 -17.84 25.30
C ARG A 175 -1.52 -18.74 24.15
N SER A 176 -2.39 -18.84 23.16
CA SER A 176 -2.09 -19.57 21.93
C SER A 176 -1.00 -18.82 21.11
N LEU A 177 -0.02 -19.58 20.64
CA LEU A 177 1.03 -19.11 19.73
C LEU A 177 0.65 -19.30 18.25
N ALA A 178 -0.56 -19.78 17.94
CA ALA A 178 -1.02 -19.95 16.55
C ALA A 178 -1.08 -18.63 15.76
N SER A 179 -1.17 -17.49 16.46
CA SER A 179 -1.04 -16.15 15.86
C SER A 179 0.13 -15.43 16.49
N SER A 180 0.97 -14.84 15.65
CA SER A 180 2.16 -14.07 16.06
C SER A 180 1.78 -12.68 16.55
N ASP A 181 2.38 -12.21 17.65
CA ASP A 181 2.26 -10.82 18.09
C ASP A 181 3.09 -9.87 17.21
N LEU A 182 4.09 -10.40 16.52
CA LEU A 182 4.94 -9.59 15.64
C LEU A 182 4.21 -9.24 14.35
N LEU A 183 3.69 -10.26 13.65
CA LEU A 183 2.98 -10.08 12.39
C LEU A 183 2.13 -11.32 12.08
N THR A 184 0.87 -11.10 11.80
CA THR A 184 -0.07 -12.11 11.32
C THR A 184 -0.60 -11.66 9.95
N LEU A 185 -0.13 -12.30 8.88
CA LEU A 185 -0.54 -12.04 7.51
C LEU A 185 -1.90 -12.70 7.22
N VAL A 186 -2.89 -11.91 6.88
CA VAL A 186 -4.23 -12.39 6.51
C VAL A 186 -4.38 -12.30 4.99
N LEU A 187 -4.38 -13.46 4.32
CA LEU A 187 -4.29 -13.53 2.85
C LEU A 187 -5.65 -13.27 2.16
N THR A 188 -6.26 -12.15 2.48
CA THR A 188 -7.47 -11.62 1.86
C THR A 188 -7.56 -10.11 2.09
N SER A 189 -8.54 -9.41 1.49
CA SER A 189 -8.77 -7.99 1.78
C SER A 189 -9.67 -7.82 3.01
N LYS A 190 -9.53 -6.68 3.70
CA LYS A 190 -10.42 -6.31 4.81
C LYS A 190 -11.90 -6.22 4.37
N TYR A 191 -12.16 -5.73 3.16
CA TYR A 191 -13.51 -5.66 2.59
C TYR A 191 -14.14 -7.06 2.45
N PHE A 192 -13.43 -8.03 1.84
CA PHE A 192 -13.96 -9.39 1.70
C PHE A 192 -14.03 -10.13 3.04
N PHE A 193 -13.07 -9.91 3.94
CA PHE A 193 -13.08 -10.47 5.30
C PHE A 193 -14.27 -9.95 6.12
N GLY A 194 -14.55 -8.63 6.03
CA GLY A 194 -15.61 -7.93 6.77
C GLY A 194 -15.15 -7.36 8.11
N GLU A 195 -16.03 -6.56 8.71
CA GLU A 195 -15.74 -5.85 9.94
C GLU A 195 -15.41 -6.80 11.10
N MET A 196 -14.34 -6.53 11.79
CA MET A 196 -13.92 -7.14 13.04
C MET A 196 -12.84 -6.27 13.68
N ASP A 197 -12.88 -6.10 14.99
CA ASP A 197 -11.82 -5.43 15.74
C ASP A 197 -10.67 -6.43 15.96
N LEU A 198 -9.54 -6.20 15.28
CA LEU A 198 -8.36 -7.06 15.37
C LEU A 198 -7.16 -6.23 15.82
N PRO A 199 -6.23 -6.82 16.56
CA PRO A 199 -4.97 -6.19 16.94
C PRO A 199 -4.18 -5.73 15.68
N GLU A 200 -3.35 -4.70 15.84
CA GLU A 200 -2.57 -4.09 14.75
C GLU A 200 -1.61 -5.06 14.04
N ASN A 201 -1.18 -6.11 14.72
CA ASN A 201 -0.33 -7.16 14.12
C ASN A 201 -1.04 -8.02 13.06
N TYR A 202 -2.37 -7.92 12.93
CA TYR A 202 -3.13 -8.57 11.84
C TYR A 202 -3.16 -7.65 10.63
N GLN A 203 -2.44 -8.05 9.58
CA GLN A 203 -2.30 -7.26 8.35
C GLN A 203 -2.94 -7.97 7.17
N PHE A 204 -3.85 -7.28 6.48
CA PHE A 204 -4.57 -7.80 5.32
C PHE A 204 -3.77 -7.51 4.06
N THR A 205 -3.28 -8.56 3.41
CA THR A 205 -2.42 -8.42 2.22
C THR A 205 -3.16 -8.60 0.89
N GLY A 206 -4.47 -8.93 0.95
CA GLY A 206 -5.14 -9.44 -0.25
C GLY A 206 -4.76 -10.89 -0.54
N PRO A 207 -5.41 -11.50 -1.54
CA PRO A 207 -5.06 -12.85 -1.97
C PRO A 207 -3.67 -12.87 -2.60
N VAL A 208 -2.88 -13.85 -2.20
CA VAL A 208 -1.56 -14.11 -2.79
C VAL A 208 -1.75 -15.16 -3.89
N LEU A 209 -1.75 -14.71 -5.13
CA LEU A 209 -1.95 -15.55 -6.30
C LEU A 209 -0.61 -15.94 -6.90
N MET A 210 -0.42 -17.21 -7.18
CA MET A 210 0.77 -17.72 -7.84
C MET A 210 0.52 -17.85 -9.34
N GLU A 211 1.42 -17.34 -10.18
CA GLU A 211 1.46 -17.69 -11.59
C GLU A 211 1.80 -19.20 -11.73
N ARG A 212 0.78 -20.01 -11.80
CA ARG A 212 0.95 -21.45 -12.02
C ARG A 212 0.97 -21.72 -13.50
N ARG A 213 2.13 -21.96 -14.05
CA ARG A 213 2.22 -22.59 -15.37
C ARG A 213 1.93 -24.09 -15.24
N ILE A 214 0.65 -24.44 -15.13
CA ILE A 214 0.24 -25.83 -15.25
C ILE A 214 0.30 -26.16 -16.74
N SER A 215 1.30 -26.94 -17.13
CA SER A 215 1.37 -27.50 -18.48
C SER A 215 0.32 -28.63 -18.56
N CYS A 216 -0.89 -28.29 -18.94
CA CYS A 216 -1.94 -29.25 -19.26
C CYS A 216 -2.48 -28.94 -20.67
N GLU A 217 -2.85 -29.95 -21.39
CA GLU A 217 -3.54 -29.80 -22.68
C GLU A 217 -4.93 -29.22 -22.43
N PHE A 218 -5.24 -28.10 -23.05
CA PHE A 218 -6.54 -27.45 -22.97
C PHE A 218 -6.96 -26.90 -24.34
N ASP A 219 -8.18 -27.14 -24.75
CA ASP A 219 -8.71 -26.67 -26.04
C ASP A 219 -9.13 -25.20 -25.99
N TRP A 220 -8.15 -24.32 -26.13
CA TRP A 220 -8.35 -22.87 -26.12
C TRP A 220 -9.18 -22.40 -27.31
N ASP A 221 -9.08 -23.05 -28.47
CA ASP A 221 -9.80 -22.65 -29.69
C ASP A 221 -11.29 -22.88 -29.50
N ARG A 222 -11.68 -24.04 -28.95
CA ARG A 222 -13.05 -24.32 -28.60
C ARG A 222 -13.62 -23.36 -27.57
N LEU A 223 -12.86 -23.03 -26.52
CA LEU A 223 -13.29 -22.05 -25.50
C LEU A 223 -13.49 -20.66 -26.10
N LYS A 224 -12.53 -20.19 -26.87
CA LYS A 224 -12.54 -18.84 -27.46
C LYS A 224 -13.59 -18.68 -28.55
N SER A 225 -13.86 -19.73 -29.32
CA SER A 225 -14.90 -19.75 -30.37
C SER A 225 -16.33 -19.85 -29.83
N ALA A 226 -16.51 -20.27 -28.57
CA ALA A 226 -17.84 -20.35 -27.97
C ALA A 226 -18.44 -18.95 -27.82
N ALA A 227 -19.58 -18.71 -28.46
CA ALA A 227 -20.31 -17.44 -28.39
C ALA A 227 -21.12 -17.27 -27.09
N ASN A 228 -21.42 -18.36 -26.43
CA ASN A 228 -22.26 -18.44 -25.25
C ASN A 228 -21.47 -18.00 -23.98
N LYS A 229 -22.20 -17.69 -22.92
CA LYS A 229 -21.63 -17.49 -21.56
C LYS A 229 -20.85 -18.74 -21.13
N LYS A 230 -19.76 -18.53 -20.42
CA LYS A 230 -18.80 -19.56 -20.04
C LYS A 230 -18.66 -19.66 -18.54
N ILE A 231 -18.80 -20.85 -17.99
CA ILE A 231 -18.64 -21.10 -16.56
C ILE A 231 -17.59 -22.17 -16.27
N LEU A 232 -16.86 -22.00 -15.18
CA LEU A 232 -16.04 -23.05 -14.59
C LEU A 232 -16.85 -23.79 -13.52
N VAL A 233 -16.80 -25.11 -13.51
CA VAL A 233 -17.35 -25.95 -12.45
C VAL A 233 -16.23 -26.78 -11.82
N SER A 234 -15.91 -26.51 -10.54
CA SER A 234 -14.85 -27.19 -9.79
C SER A 234 -15.24 -27.40 -8.34
N ILE A 235 -15.21 -28.64 -7.86
CA ILE A 235 -15.54 -29.02 -6.48
C ILE A 235 -14.31 -29.47 -5.67
N GLY A 236 -13.11 -29.18 -6.17
CA GLY A 236 -11.86 -29.54 -5.48
C GLY A 236 -11.51 -31.04 -5.57
N THR A 237 -10.45 -31.41 -4.86
CA THR A 237 -9.86 -32.76 -4.93
C THR A 237 -10.32 -33.71 -3.82
N THR A 238 -11.03 -33.19 -2.82
CA THR A 238 -11.30 -33.85 -1.53
C THR A 238 -12.55 -34.74 -1.48
N PHE A 239 -13.13 -35.12 -2.62
CA PHE A 239 -14.34 -35.96 -2.66
C PHE A 239 -14.07 -37.41 -3.13
N ASP A 240 -14.81 -38.36 -2.56
CA ASP A 240 -14.86 -39.70 -3.09
C ASP A 240 -15.63 -39.79 -4.43
N HIS A 241 -15.44 -40.89 -5.12
CA HIS A 241 -15.94 -41.12 -6.49
C HIS A 241 -17.47 -41.07 -6.57
N ASP A 242 -18.19 -41.62 -5.59
CA ASP A 242 -19.65 -41.73 -5.64
C ASP A 242 -20.34 -40.37 -5.43
N HIS A 243 -19.86 -39.58 -4.49
CA HIS A 243 -20.38 -38.24 -4.27
C HIS A 243 -20.07 -37.30 -5.46
N LYS A 244 -18.90 -37.43 -6.11
CA LYS A 244 -18.57 -36.72 -7.36
C LYS A 244 -19.54 -37.04 -8.47
N LYS A 245 -19.83 -38.31 -8.69
CA LYS A 245 -20.74 -38.75 -9.75
C LYS A 245 -22.14 -38.17 -9.56
N ALA A 246 -22.70 -38.25 -8.35
CA ALA A 246 -24.02 -37.72 -8.05
C ALA A 246 -24.07 -36.16 -8.19
N PHE A 247 -23.01 -35.48 -7.83
CA PHE A 247 -22.90 -34.03 -8.00
C PHE A 247 -22.86 -33.63 -9.47
N PHE A 248 -21.97 -34.24 -10.25
CA PHE A 248 -21.81 -33.91 -11.66
C PHE A 248 -23.02 -34.33 -12.51
N GLN A 249 -23.76 -35.35 -12.11
CA GLN A 249 -25.04 -35.65 -12.72
C GLN A 249 -26.04 -34.48 -12.59
N LYS A 250 -26.12 -33.86 -11.42
CA LYS A 250 -26.94 -32.65 -11.23
C LYS A 250 -26.44 -31.48 -12.09
N VAL A 251 -25.13 -31.34 -12.30
CA VAL A 251 -24.53 -30.29 -13.15
C VAL A 251 -24.92 -30.56 -14.62
N ILE A 252 -24.81 -31.82 -15.09
CA ILE A 252 -25.25 -32.22 -16.43
C ILE A 252 -26.74 -31.90 -16.63
N ASP A 253 -27.59 -32.32 -15.67
CA ASP A 253 -29.04 -32.10 -15.75
C ASP A 253 -29.43 -30.60 -15.68
N ALA A 254 -28.54 -29.77 -15.11
CA ALA A 254 -28.75 -28.32 -15.04
C ALA A 254 -28.42 -27.62 -16.38
N PHE A 255 -27.44 -28.10 -17.13
CA PHE A 255 -26.88 -27.31 -18.24
C PHE A 255 -26.83 -28.00 -19.60
N LYS A 256 -27.16 -29.28 -19.70
CA LYS A 256 -27.07 -30.05 -20.97
C LYS A 256 -27.87 -29.44 -22.13
N ASP A 257 -29.01 -28.80 -21.83
CA ASP A 257 -29.91 -28.19 -22.80
C ASP A 257 -29.85 -26.64 -22.78
N GLU A 258 -28.84 -26.04 -22.07
CA GLU A 258 -28.71 -24.60 -21.90
C GLU A 258 -27.66 -24.02 -22.84
N GLU A 259 -27.85 -22.76 -23.25
CA GLU A 259 -26.89 -21.99 -24.04
C GLU A 259 -25.74 -21.46 -23.18
N VAL A 260 -25.00 -22.37 -22.53
CA VAL A 260 -23.85 -22.08 -21.69
C VAL A 260 -22.73 -23.06 -21.99
N THR A 261 -21.50 -22.60 -22.05
CA THR A 261 -20.32 -23.46 -22.17
C THR A 261 -19.78 -23.76 -20.76
N VAL A 262 -19.73 -25.04 -20.41
CA VAL A 262 -19.30 -25.51 -19.10
C VAL A 262 -17.90 -26.08 -19.18
N VAL A 263 -16.93 -25.44 -18.57
CA VAL A 263 -15.61 -26.04 -18.33
C VAL A 263 -15.67 -26.76 -16.98
N LEU A 264 -15.48 -28.06 -17.00
CA LEU A 264 -15.69 -28.90 -15.82
C LEU A 264 -14.40 -29.63 -15.43
N VAL A 265 -14.00 -29.48 -14.17
CA VAL A 265 -12.83 -30.16 -13.60
C VAL A 265 -13.26 -31.50 -12.99
N SER A 266 -13.06 -32.56 -13.73
CA SER A 266 -13.40 -33.93 -13.32
C SER A 266 -12.63 -34.95 -14.15
N ASP A 267 -12.67 -36.23 -13.70
CA ASP A 267 -12.23 -37.34 -14.55
C ASP A 267 -13.12 -37.43 -15.80
N PRO A 268 -12.58 -37.29 -17.02
CA PRO A 268 -13.37 -37.43 -18.23
C PRO A 268 -14.06 -38.81 -18.39
N GLN A 269 -13.54 -39.83 -17.73
CA GLN A 269 -14.08 -41.19 -17.75
C GLN A 269 -15.18 -41.44 -16.69
N LEU A 270 -15.56 -40.43 -15.91
CA LEU A 270 -16.59 -40.56 -14.86
C LEU A 270 -17.98 -40.91 -15.43
N PHE A 271 -18.24 -40.50 -16.68
CA PHE A 271 -19.44 -40.83 -17.45
C PHE A 271 -19.06 -41.33 -18.84
N ASP A 272 -19.91 -42.17 -19.42
CA ASP A 272 -19.68 -42.75 -20.76
C ASP A 272 -19.66 -41.66 -21.86
N SER A 273 -20.39 -40.56 -21.67
CA SER A 273 -20.41 -39.40 -22.57
C SER A 273 -20.78 -38.14 -21.84
N TRP A 274 -20.32 -37.01 -22.35
CA TRP A 274 -20.63 -35.67 -21.84
C TRP A 274 -21.42 -34.89 -22.90
N PRO A 275 -22.30 -33.94 -22.50
CA PRO A 275 -23.01 -33.08 -23.45
C PRO A 275 -22.04 -32.22 -24.28
N GLU A 276 -22.49 -31.83 -25.49
CA GLU A 276 -21.62 -31.06 -26.41
C GLU A 276 -21.14 -29.72 -25.87
N ASN A 277 -21.91 -29.07 -25.01
CA ASN A 277 -21.54 -27.80 -24.40
C ASN A 277 -20.61 -27.96 -23.18
N PHE A 278 -20.15 -29.17 -22.85
CA PHE A 278 -19.21 -29.45 -21.77
C PHE A 278 -17.78 -29.66 -22.31
N MET A 279 -16.83 -29.03 -21.65
CA MET A 279 -15.39 -29.21 -21.81
C MET A 279 -14.84 -29.82 -20.52
N VAL A 280 -14.55 -31.11 -20.51
CA VAL A 280 -14.21 -31.85 -19.29
C VAL A 280 -12.74 -32.21 -19.27
N TYR A 281 -12.07 -31.82 -18.18
CA TYR A 281 -10.64 -32.06 -17.99
C TYR A 281 -10.34 -32.50 -16.57
N GLN A 282 -9.37 -33.36 -16.40
CA GLN A 282 -8.89 -33.77 -15.09
C GLN A 282 -8.21 -32.59 -14.35
N GLN A 283 -7.56 -31.71 -15.10
CA GLN A 283 -6.94 -30.48 -14.65
C GLN A 283 -7.10 -29.39 -15.71
N VAL A 284 -7.21 -28.15 -15.29
CA VAL A 284 -7.27 -26.98 -16.17
C VAL A 284 -6.24 -25.93 -15.75
N PRO A 285 -5.71 -25.11 -16.67
CA PRO A 285 -4.86 -23.96 -16.32
C PRO A 285 -5.75 -22.84 -15.73
N GLN A 286 -6.20 -23.01 -14.48
CA GLN A 286 -7.29 -22.23 -13.88
C GLN A 286 -7.05 -20.72 -13.95
N LEU A 287 -5.85 -20.23 -13.60
CA LEU A 287 -5.55 -18.80 -13.61
C LEU A 287 -5.58 -18.20 -15.02
N ASP A 288 -5.08 -18.94 -16.03
CA ASP A 288 -5.12 -18.52 -17.43
C ASP A 288 -6.54 -18.60 -18.01
N LEU A 289 -7.38 -19.46 -17.44
CA LEU A 289 -8.75 -19.71 -17.88
C LEU A 289 -9.74 -18.65 -17.38
N LEU A 290 -9.61 -18.21 -16.11
CA LEU A 290 -10.55 -17.30 -15.44
C LEU A 290 -10.84 -16.02 -16.22
N PRO A 291 -9.88 -15.35 -16.90
CA PRO A 291 -10.17 -14.15 -17.70
C PRO A 291 -11.14 -14.35 -18.87
N TYR A 292 -11.36 -15.61 -19.30
CA TYR A 292 -12.26 -15.93 -20.40
C TYR A 292 -13.65 -16.41 -19.97
N LEU A 293 -13.90 -16.40 -18.66
CA LEU A 293 -15.15 -16.90 -18.07
C LEU A 293 -16.08 -15.77 -17.65
N ASP A 294 -17.36 -16.12 -17.47
CA ASP A 294 -18.41 -15.22 -16.99
C ASP A 294 -18.84 -15.53 -15.55
N GLY A 295 -18.53 -16.72 -15.04
CA GLY A 295 -18.88 -17.12 -13.67
C GLY A 295 -18.23 -18.43 -13.26
N VAL A 296 -18.27 -18.71 -11.95
CA VAL A 296 -17.65 -19.91 -11.36
C VAL A 296 -18.63 -20.61 -10.44
N VAL A 297 -18.73 -21.93 -10.56
CA VAL A 297 -19.43 -22.81 -9.60
C VAL A 297 -18.39 -23.60 -8.83
N CYS A 298 -18.30 -23.42 -7.52
CA CYS A 298 -17.29 -24.10 -6.73
C CYS A 298 -17.81 -24.53 -5.33
N HIS A 299 -17.00 -25.33 -4.64
CA HIS A 299 -17.30 -25.78 -3.28
C HIS A 299 -17.01 -24.71 -2.20
N GLY A 300 -16.36 -23.59 -2.55
CA GLY A 300 -16.05 -22.53 -1.60
C GLY A 300 -14.68 -22.63 -0.94
N GLY A 301 -13.75 -23.37 -1.54
CA GLY A 301 -12.35 -23.31 -1.11
C GLY A 301 -11.80 -21.89 -1.29
N HIS A 302 -11.14 -21.37 -0.26
CA HIS A 302 -10.71 -19.96 -0.21
C HIS A 302 -9.90 -19.53 -1.43
N ASN A 303 -8.97 -20.37 -1.90
CA ASN A 303 -8.14 -20.04 -3.07
C ASN A 303 -8.97 -19.91 -4.36
N THR A 304 -9.85 -20.88 -4.65
CA THR A 304 -10.69 -20.82 -5.86
C THR A 304 -11.61 -19.61 -5.85
N VAL A 305 -12.18 -19.27 -4.69
CA VAL A 305 -13.03 -18.07 -4.52
C VAL A 305 -12.21 -16.81 -4.72
N SER A 306 -11.02 -16.73 -4.12
CA SER A 306 -10.12 -15.58 -4.25
C SER A 306 -9.63 -15.41 -5.70
N GLU A 307 -9.27 -16.51 -6.38
CA GLU A 307 -8.84 -16.48 -7.78
C GLU A 307 -10.00 -16.00 -8.71
N ALA A 308 -11.22 -16.49 -8.50
CA ALA A 308 -12.39 -16.04 -9.25
C ALA A 308 -12.71 -14.56 -9.00
N LEU A 309 -12.76 -14.14 -7.75
CA LEU A 309 -13.03 -12.74 -7.37
C LEU A 309 -11.92 -11.79 -7.79
N SER A 310 -10.65 -12.23 -7.83
CA SER A 310 -9.54 -11.43 -8.38
C SER A 310 -9.68 -11.16 -9.88
N ASN A 311 -10.52 -11.96 -10.57
CA ASN A 311 -10.92 -11.73 -11.97
C ASN A 311 -12.31 -11.06 -12.08
N GLY A 312 -12.86 -10.58 -10.96
CA GLY A 312 -14.19 -9.98 -10.92
C GLY A 312 -15.31 -10.93 -11.35
N LEU A 313 -15.13 -12.25 -11.17
CA LEU A 313 -16.12 -13.24 -11.58
C LEU A 313 -17.09 -13.55 -10.44
N PRO A 314 -18.41 -13.46 -10.68
CA PRO A 314 -19.40 -13.86 -9.71
C PRO A 314 -19.46 -15.38 -9.57
N LEU A 315 -19.90 -15.85 -8.38
CA LEU A 315 -19.83 -17.27 -8.02
C LEU A 315 -21.17 -17.85 -7.58
N VAL A 316 -21.34 -19.16 -7.87
CA VAL A 316 -22.28 -20.00 -7.12
C VAL A 316 -21.46 -20.94 -6.23
N VAL A 317 -21.59 -20.77 -4.91
CA VAL A 317 -20.83 -21.55 -3.94
C VAL A 317 -21.70 -22.64 -3.32
N ILE A 318 -21.20 -23.87 -3.36
CA ILE A 318 -21.88 -25.07 -2.83
C ILE A 318 -21.02 -25.70 -1.73
N PRO A 319 -21.03 -25.11 -0.50
CA PRO A 319 -20.14 -25.53 0.56
C PRO A 319 -20.44 -26.95 1.04
N ILE A 320 -19.41 -27.68 1.40
CA ILE A 320 -19.44 -29.07 1.75
C ILE A 320 -18.93 -29.30 3.18
N ALA A 321 -17.74 -28.81 3.49
CA ALA A 321 -17.10 -29.03 4.81
C ALA A 321 -16.21 -27.82 5.19
N TYR A 322 -15.73 -27.85 6.43
CA TYR A 322 -14.72 -26.92 7.00
C TYR A 322 -15.13 -25.45 6.90
N ASP A 323 -14.21 -24.59 6.45
CA ASP A 323 -14.35 -23.13 6.29
C ASP A 323 -15.24 -22.71 5.09
N GLN A 324 -15.56 -23.63 4.19
CA GLN A 324 -16.31 -23.36 2.96
C GLN A 324 -17.65 -22.65 3.20
N SER A 325 -18.33 -23.00 4.29
CA SER A 325 -19.60 -22.36 4.66
C SER A 325 -19.46 -20.91 5.03
N HIS A 326 -18.35 -20.54 5.67
CA HIS A 326 -18.01 -19.16 6.01
C HIS A 326 -17.66 -18.39 4.73
N VAL A 327 -16.78 -18.94 3.88
CA VAL A 327 -16.40 -18.36 2.59
C VAL A 327 -17.63 -18.10 1.71
N ALA A 328 -18.55 -19.09 1.60
CA ALA A 328 -19.81 -18.93 0.90
C ALA A 328 -20.67 -17.78 1.49
N GLY A 329 -20.68 -17.65 2.82
CA GLY A 329 -21.35 -16.56 3.52
C GLY A 329 -20.76 -15.20 3.15
N ARG A 330 -19.45 -15.10 2.98
CA ARG A 330 -18.78 -13.86 2.55
C ARG A 330 -19.14 -13.50 1.10
N VAL A 331 -19.13 -14.46 0.19
CA VAL A 331 -19.55 -14.25 -1.22
C VAL A 331 -20.97 -13.69 -1.29
N VAL A 332 -21.90 -14.26 -0.52
CA VAL A 332 -23.30 -13.78 -0.49
C VAL A 332 -23.41 -12.38 0.15
N ARG A 333 -22.72 -12.14 1.27
CA ARG A 333 -22.77 -10.83 1.97
C ARG A 333 -22.17 -9.69 1.14
N THR A 334 -21.17 -9.97 0.32
CA THR A 334 -20.63 -8.98 -0.63
C THR A 334 -21.50 -8.79 -1.88
N GLY A 335 -22.49 -9.62 -2.07
CA GLY A 335 -23.32 -9.63 -3.28
C GLY A 335 -22.66 -10.28 -4.50
N ALA A 336 -21.48 -10.84 -4.35
CA ALA A 336 -20.69 -11.39 -5.44
C ALA A 336 -21.12 -12.80 -5.88
N GLY A 337 -22.20 -13.34 -5.32
CA GLY A 337 -22.70 -14.64 -5.75
C GLY A 337 -23.80 -15.24 -4.87
N GLU A 338 -24.16 -16.44 -5.23
CA GLU A 338 -25.23 -17.25 -4.60
C GLU A 338 -24.64 -18.44 -3.83
N ARG A 339 -25.39 -18.90 -2.82
CA ARG A 339 -25.04 -20.08 -2.04
C ARG A 339 -26.10 -21.14 -2.16
N LEU A 340 -25.71 -22.38 -2.49
CA LEU A 340 -26.59 -23.54 -2.48
C LEU A 340 -26.18 -24.55 -1.40
N ASN A 341 -27.17 -25.27 -0.85
CA ASN A 341 -26.90 -26.33 0.13
C ASN A 341 -26.60 -27.64 -0.59
N PHE A 342 -25.40 -28.22 -0.39
CA PHE A 342 -24.94 -29.43 -1.08
C PHE A 342 -25.91 -30.59 -1.03
N ASN A 343 -26.52 -30.86 0.14
CA ASN A 343 -27.43 -32.01 0.34
C ASN A 343 -28.86 -31.77 -0.20
N ARG A 344 -29.23 -30.51 -0.44
CA ARG A 344 -30.63 -30.15 -0.74
C ARG A 344 -30.84 -29.58 -2.14
N PHE A 345 -29.78 -29.12 -2.80
CA PHE A 345 -29.95 -28.54 -4.13
C PHE A 345 -30.31 -29.59 -5.20
N LYS A 346 -31.12 -29.14 -6.14
CA LYS A 346 -31.48 -29.90 -7.35
C LYS A 346 -30.91 -29.19 -8.57
N SER A 347 -30.90 -29.82 -9.73
CA SER A 347 -30.38 -29.26 -10.97
C SER A 347 -30.99 -27.90 -11.33
N HIS A 348 -32.32 -27.73 -11.18
CA HIS A 348 -32.98 -26.45 -11.45
C HIS A 348 -32.52 -25.32 -10.51
N HIS A 349 -32.25 -25.59 -9.20
CA HIS A 349 -31.73 -24.59 -8.30
C HIS A 349 -30.32 -24.13 -8.73
N LEU A 350 -29.52 -25.06 -9.26
CA LEU A 350 -28.19 -24.70 -9.77
C LEU A 350 -28.31 -23.88 -11.05
N ASN A 351 -29.21 -24.26 -11.96
CA ASN A 351 -29.48 -23.48 -13.18
C ASN A 351 -29.92 -22.05 -12.80
N GLU A 352 -30.96 -21.90 -11.97
CA GLU A 352 -31.46 -20.60 -11.53
C GLU A 352 -30.39 -19.72 -10.90
N ALA A 353 -29.55 -20.29 -10.04
CA ALA A 353 -28.46 -19.54 -9.39
C ALA A 353 -27.39 -19.10 -10.42
N VAL A 354 -27.04 -19.96 -11.37
CA VAL A 354 -26.11 -19.63 -12.45
C VAL A 354 -26.70 -18.58 -13.39
N GLN A 355 -27.96 -18.71 -13.79
CA GLN A 355 -28.63 -17.69 -14.61
C GLN A 355 -28.63 -16.32 -13.94
N LYS A 356 -28.85 -16.24 -12.61
CA LYS A 356 -28.77 -14.97 -11.87
C LYS A 356 -27.37 -14.35 -11.98
N ILE A 357 -26.32 -15.08 -11.62
CA ILE A 357 -24.96 -14.52 -11.63
C ILE A 357 -24.45 -14.15 -13.01
N LEU A 358 -24.98 -14.76 -14.08
CA LEU A 358 -24.59 -14.48 -15.46
C LEU A 358 -25.32 -13.30 -16.08
N TYR A 359 -26.59 -13.05 -15.69
CA TYR A 359 -27.45 -12.08 -16.38
C TYR A 359 -27.94 -10.93 -15.50
N GLN A 360 -27.78 -10.99 -14.18
CA GLN A 360 -28.09 -9.87 -13.29
C GLN A 360 -26.80 -9.10 -13.01
N PRO A 361 -26.68 -7.85 -13.50
CA PRO A 361 -25.42 -7.11 -13.48
C PRO A 361 -24.89 -6.84 -12.07
N GLU A 362 -25.76 -6.78 -11.05
CA GLU A 362 -25.40 -6.54 -9.66
C GLU A 362 -24.38 -7.54 -9.11
N TYR A 363 -24.41 -8.80 -9.55
CA TYR A 363 -23.45 -9.81 -9.11
C TYR A 363 -22.04 -9.53 -9.68
N LYS A 364 -21.99 -9.13 -10.95
CA LYS A 364 -20.74 -8.76 -11.61
C LYS A 364 -20.14 -7.51 -10.98
N GLU A 365 -20.96 -6.47 -10.76
CA GLU A 365 -20.55 -5.22 -10.11
C GLU A 365 -20.02 -5.48 -8.69
N ALA A 366 -20.68 -6.35 -7.93
CA ALA A 366 -20.22 -6.72 -6.60
C ALA A 366 -18.90 -7.51 -6.62
N ALA A 367 -18.75 -8.44 -7.58
CA ALA A 367 -17.50 -9.17 -7.75
C ALA A 367 -16.34 -8.24 -8.15
N GLU A 368 -16.57 -7.23 -8.99
CA GLU A 368 -15.60 -6.20 -9.35
C GLU A 368 -15.17 -5.35 -8.12
N LYS A 369 -16.09 -4.97 -7.25
CA LYS A 369 -15.75 -4.28 -5.98
C LYS A 369 -14.86 -5.12 -5.09
N VAL A 370 -15.09 -6.43 -5.02
CA VAL A 370 -14.19 -7.33 -4.29
C VAL A 370 -12.82 -7.39 -4.96
N ARG A 371 -12.77 -7.49 -6.29
CA ARG A 371 -11.52 -7.43 -7.07
C ARG A 371 -10.73 -6.15 -6.76
N GLU A 372 -11.38 -4.99 -6.80
CA GLU A 372 -10.77 -3.71 -6.46
C GLU A 372 -10.17 -3.75 -5.06
N SER A 373 -10.90 -4.25 -4.06
CA SER A 373 -10.40 -4.36 -2.69
C SER A 373 -9.19 -5.32 -2.55
N PHE A 374 -9.11 -6.34 -3.40
CA PHE A 374 -7.96 -7.25 -3.45
C PHE A 374 -6.73 -6.58 -4.04
N VAL A 375 -6.91 -5.77 -5.09
CA VAL A 375 -5.84 -4.95 -5.68
C VAL A 375 -5.34 -3.92 -4.68
N GLU A 376 -6.24 -3.22 -3.99
CA GLU A 376 -5.90 -2.24 -2.94
C GLU A 376 -5.08 -2.84 -1.80
N ALA A 377 -5.36 -4.09 -1.44
CA ALA A 377 -4.62 -4.79 -0.39
C ALA A 377 -3.19 -5.23 -0.81
N GLY A 378 -2.86 -5.19 -2.11
CA GLY A 378 -1.51 -5.26 -2.67
C GLY A 378 -0.92 -6.65 -2.91
N GLY A 379 -1.47 -7.73 -2.37
CA GLY A 379 -1.06 -9.11 -2.66
C GLY A 379 0.36 -9.48 -2.20
N THR A 380 1.07 -10.18 -3.07
CA THR A 380 2.43 -10.69 -2.82
C THR A 380 3.44 -9.61 -2.42
N PRO A 381 3.55 -8.46 -3.14
CA PRO A 381 4.49 -7.41 -2.76
C PRO A 381 4.24 -6.89 -1.34
N THR A 382 2.99 -6.62 -0.98
CA THR A 382 2.63 -6.15 0.37
C THR A 382 2.99 -7.19 1.45
N ALA A 383 2.77 -8.48 1.20
CA ALA A 383 3.16 -9.52 2.13
C ALA A 383 4.69 -9.57 2.34
N ALA A 384 5.47 -9.42 1.27
CA ALA A 384 6.93 -9.35 1.36
C ALA A 384 7.39 -8.09 2.10
N ASP A 385 6.82 -6.91 1.81
CA ASP A 385 7.13 -5.66 2.50
C ASP A 385 6.89 -5.77 4.02
N LEU A 386 5.76 -6.36 4.41
CA LEU A 386 5.43 -6.56 5.82
C LEU A 386 6.39 -7.54 6.52
N LEU A 387 6.83 -8.60 5.83
CA LEU A 387 7.82 -9.52 6.38
C LEU A 387 9.19 -8.87 6.53
N GLU A 388 9.64 -8.11 5.53
CA GLU A 388 10.89 -7.34 5.62
C GLU A 388 10.81 -6.30 6.75
N LYS A 389 9.69 -5.60 6.87
CA LYS A 389 9.43 -4.64 7.95
C LYS A 389 9.45 -5.33 9.33
N ALA A 390 8.88 -6.51 9.44
CA ALA A 390 8.85 -7.27 10.70
C ALA A 390 10.21 -7.86 11.09
N LEU A 391 11.13 -8.02 10.13
CA LEU A 391 12.53 -8.40 10.37
C LEU A 391 13.41 -7.26 10.86
N LEU A 392 13.03 -6.03 10.49
CA LEU A 392 13.70 -4.88 11.11
C LEU A 392 13.57 -5.11 12.62
N PRO A 393 14.68 -5.16 13.38
CA PRO A 393 14.57 -5.49 14.78
C PRO A 393 13.41 -4.69 15.34
N VAL A 394 12.45 -5.40 16.00
CA VAL A 394 11.62 -4.76 17.02
C VAL A 394 12.67 -4.21 17.95
N SER A 395 13.04 -2.97 17.68
CA SER A 395 14.15 -2.33 18.35
C SER A 395 13.98 -2.66 19.81
N GLU A 396 15.02 -3.23 20.41
CA GLU A 396 15.25 -2.92 21.81
C GLU A 396 14.84 -1.47 21.93
N LYS A 397 13.68 -1.24 22.56
CA LYS A 397 12.91 0.00 22.67
C LYS A 397 13.64 1.15 22.00
N ILE A 398 13.21 1.58 20.81
CA ILE A 398 13.78 2.73 20.08
C ILE A 398 14.24 3.65 21.16
N LYS A 399 15.54 3.98 21.19
CA LYS A 399 16.10 4.76 22.28
C LYS A 399 15.28 6.05 22.30
N THR A 400 14.20 6.02 23.07
CA THR A 400 13.31 7.16 23.28
C THR A 400 14.23 8.28 23.71
N GLY A 401 14.20 9.42 22.98
CA GLY A 401 15.06 10.54 23.29
C GLY A 401 16.12 10.85 22.25
N SER A 402 16.09 10.25 21.04
CA SER A 402 16.92 10.74 19.94
C SER A 402 16.53 12.16 19.54
N LYS A 403 17.53 12.95 19.10
CA LYS A 403 17.41 14.37 18.80
C LYS A 403 17.38 14.60 17.30
N PHE A 404 16.26 15.09 16.79
CA PHE A 404 16.06 15.42 15.37
C PHE A 404 16.07 16.92 15.15
N LEU A 405 16.91 17.42 14.25
CA LEU A 405 16.94 18.81 13.81
C LEU A 405 16.39 18.92 12.39
N PHE A 406 15.23 19.51 12.23
CA PHE A 406 14.70 19.85 10.91
C PHE A 406 15.23 21.22 10.48
N VAL A 407 15.94 21.28 9.36
CA VAL A 407 16.38 22.53 8.74
C VAL A 407 15.45 22.86 7.60
N ILE A 408 14.69 23.94 7.74
CA ILE A 408 13.57 24.28 6.87
C ILE A 408 13.74 25.63 6.17
N PRO A 409 13.28 25.75 4.90
CA PRO A 409 13.26 27.04 4.21
C PRO A 409 12.06 27.87 4.66
N PRO A 410 12.00 29.18 4.35
CA PRO A 410 10.89 30.04 4.72
C PRO A 410 9.66 29.89 3.82
N PHE A 411 9.37 28.68 3.36
CA PHE A 411 8.24 28.37 2.46
C PHE A 411 7.31 27.35 3.11
N PHE A 412 6.09 27.78 3.41
CA PHE A 412 5.15 26.97 4.18
C PHE A 412 4.83 25.60 3.54
N GLY A 413 4.88 25.51 2.20
CA GLY A 413 4.73 24.24 1.47
C GLY A 413 5.81 23.19 1.82
N HIS A 414 7.01 23.64 2.16
CA HIS A 414 8.13 22.81 2.60
C HIS A 414 8.10 22.55 4.12
N ILE A 415 7.62 23.54 4.90
CA ILE A 415 7.54 23.45 6.36
C ILE A 415 6.46 22.46 6.80
N SER A 416 5.25 22.58 6.25
CA SER A 416 4.05 21.86 6.72
C SER A 416 4.22 20.34 6.83
N PRO A 417 4.80 19.61 5.87
CA PRO A 417 5.02 18.18 5.99
C PRO A 417 5.96 17.83 7.15
N THR A 418 7.01 18.63 7.38
CA THR A 418 8.00 18.39 8.45
C THR A 418 7.38 18.54 9.84
N LEU A 419 6.38 19.41 10.00
CA LEU A 419 5.67 19.59 11.26
C LEU A 419 4.87 18.34 11.65
N SER A 420 4.28 17.65 10.67
CA SER A 420 3.55 16.41 10.90
C SER A 420 4.49 15.25 11.25
N VAL A 421 5.56 15.08 10.50
CA VAL A 421 6.61 14.08 10.81
C VAL A 421 7.19 14.33 12.19
N GLY A 422 7.57 15.59 12.50
CA GLY A 422 8.11 15.94 13.80
C GLY A 422 7.12 15.74 14.96
N ALA A 423 5.83 16.01 14.75
CA ALA A 423 4.80 15.72 15.76
C ALA A 423 4.73 14.23 16.10
N SER A 424 4.81 13.36 15.07
CA SER A 424 4.82 11.91 15.30
C SER A 424 6.11 11.44 15.97
N LEU A 425 7.26 12.02 15.66
CA LEU A 425 8.51 11.73 16.36
C LEU A 425 8.43 12.14 17.85
N ILE A 426 7.85 13.33 18.15
CA ILE A 426 7.63 13.79 19.53
C ILE A 426 6.69 12.83 20.28
N ALA A 427 5.59 12.41 19.65
CA ALA A 427 4.65 11.46 20.23
C ALA A 427 5.31 10.10 20.54
N ARG A 428 6.34 9.73 19.79
CA ARG A 428 7.15 8.52 20.04
C ARG A 428 8.30 8.73 21.04
N GLY A 429 8.39 9.94 21.66
CA GLY A 429 9.33 10.25 22.74
C GLY A 429 10.68 10.79 22.29
N HIS A 430 10.79 11.29 21.07
CA HIS A 430 12.01 11.96 20.57
C HIS A 430 11.98 13.45 20.86
N GLU A 431 13.18 14.07 20.94
CA GLU A 431 13.34 15.51 21.02
C GLU A 431 13.47 16.08 19.60
N VAL A 432 12.58 17.02 19.25
CA VAL A 432 12.53 17.58 17.90
C VAL A 432 12.64 19.08 17.94
N LYS A 433 13.59 19.61 17.14
CA LYS A 433 13.74 21.04 16.91
C LYS A 433 13.65 21.35 15.41
N TRP A 434 13.11 22.52 15.10
CA TRP A 434 13.18 23.12 13.78
C TRP A 434 14.10 24.32 13.80
N PHE A 435 14.86 24.48 12.74
CA PHE A 435 15.73 25.62 12.47
C PHE A 435 15.30 26.30 11.18
N GLY A 436 15.17 27.61 11.19
CA GLY A 436 14.91 28.42 10.00
C GLY A 436 15.38 29.83 10.12
N ILE A 437 15.42 30.58 9.01
CA ILE A 437 15.95 31.95 8.90
C ILE A 437 14.88 33.04 8.91
N THR A 438 13.62 32.66 9.11
CA THR A 438 12.49 33.61 9.30
C THR A 438 11.71 33.24 10.54
N PRO A 439 11.04 34.20 11.21
CA PRO A 439 10.14 33.88 12.31
C PRO A 439 9.03 32.92 11.88
N LEU A 440 8.73 31.93 12.71
CA LEU A 440 7.60 31.03 12.54
C LEU A 440 6.64 31.21 13.72
N ASP A 441 5.34 31.37 13.45
CA ASP A 441 4.32 31.50 14.50
C ASP A 441 4.36 30.25 15.41
N PRO A 442 4.55 30.39 16.72
CA PRO A 442 4.65 29.27 17.66
C PRO A 442 3.48 28.30 17.63
N LYS A 443 2.27 28.75 17.22
CA LYS A 443 1.09 27.88 17.08
C LYS A 443 1.26 26.75 16.05
N HIS A 444 2.18 26.92 15.08
CA HIS A 444 2.47 25.90 14.08
C HIS A 444 3.37 24.79 14.62
N ILE A 445 4.20 25.11 15.64
CA ILE A 445 5.11 24.12 16.22
C ILE A 445 4.31 23.08 17.02
N PRO A 446 4.56 21.79 16.80
CA PRO A 446 3.96 20.72 17.60
C PRO A 446 4.26 20.89 19.10
N GLU A 447 3.29 20.57 19.96
CA GLU A 447 3.50 20.52 21.40
C GLU A 447 4.67 19.58 21.75
N GLY A 448 5.59 20.03 22.60
CA GLY A 448 6.83 19.32 22.92
C GLY A 448 7.99 19.58 21.96
N GLY A 449 7.76 20.23 20.82
CA GLY A 449 8.80 20.67 19.90
C GLY A 449 9.26 22.11 20.17
N SER A 450 10.35 22.53 19.52
CA SER A 450 10.83 23.90 19.60
C SER A 450 11.36 24.40 18.25
N TYR A 451 11.25 25.70 18.03
CA TYR A 451 11.76 26.38 16.85
C TYR A 451 12.92 27.29 17.23
N PHE A 452 14.04 27.15 16.55
CA PHE A 452 15.21 28.02 16.73
C PHE A 452 15.31 28.99 15.55
N TYR A 453 15.17 30.29 15.88
CA TYR A 453 15.34 31.40 14.96
C TYR A 453 16.60 32.17 15.40
N PRO A 454 17.68 32.20 14.60
CA PRO A 454 18.96 32.82 14.97
C PRO A 454 18.95 34.32 14.69
N GLU A 455 18.07 35.06 15.36
CA GLU A 455 17.82 36.50 15.09
C GLU A 455 19.10 37.34 15.05
N GLU A 456 19.98 37.14 16.05
CA GLU A 456 21.23 37.92 16.14
C GLU A 456 22.18 37.61 14.96
N ASP A 457 22.29 36.38 14.52
CA ASP A 457 23.15 35.97 13.42
C ASP A 457 22.61 36.45 12.07
N LEU A 458 21.31 36.74 11.99
CA LEU A 458 20.64 37.20 10.77
C LEU A 458 20.59 38.72 10.62
N ILE A 459 20.99 39.49 11.64
CA ILE A 459 21.03 40.96 11.54
C ILE A 459 21.76 41.46 10.28
N PRO A 460 22.95 40.92 9.91
CA PRO A 460 23.66 41.35 8.69
C PRO A 460 22.94 41.03 7.39
N PHE A 461 21.98 40.10 7.40
CA PHE A 461 21.31 39.57 6.23
C PHE A 461 19.84 40.00 6.10
N GLN A 462 19.32 40.82 7.00
CA GLN A 462 17.90 41.18 7.05
C GLN A 462 17.39 41.79 5.73
N GLU A 463 18.15 42.70 5.14
CA GLU A 463 17.77 43.29 3.84
C GLU A 463 17.74 42.28 2.71
N ASP A 464 18.69 41.36 2.69
CA ASP A 464 18.76 40.30 1.70
C ASP A 464 17.60 39.30 1.84
N ILE A 465 17.27 38.89 3.08
CA ILE A 465 16.12 38.05 3.38
C ILE A 465 14.83 38.70 2.86
N GLN A 466 14.61 39.98 3.22
CA GLN A 466 13.45 40.75 2.77
C GLN A 466 13.35 40.83 1.24
N ARG A 467 14.47 41.09 0.57
CA ARG A 467 14.55 41.15 -0.89
C ARG A 467 14.22 39.81 -1.54
N ILE A 468 14.75 38.70 -0.98
CA ILE A 468 14.49 37.33 -1.50
C ILE A 468 13.02 36.95 -1.33
N LEU A 469 12.45 37.19 -0.12
CA LEU A 469 11.05 36.88 0.14
C LEU A 469 10.11 37.69 -0.76
N LYS A 470 10.34 39.00 -0.88
CA LYS A 470 9.52 39.85 -1.77
C LYS A 470 9.57 39.37 -3.22
N ARG A 471 10.74 38.95 -3.70
CA ARG A 471 10.88 38.40 -5.07
C ARG A 471 10.11 37.09 -5.26
N GLN A 472 10.01 36.26 -4.24
CA GLN A 472 9.20 35.03 -4.28
C GLN A 472 7.71 35.37 -4.37
N ASP A 473 7.24 36.40 -3.69
CA ASP A 473 5.85 36.87 -3.76
C ASP A 473 5.50 37.48 -5.14
N ASP A 474 6.43 38.23 -5.73
CA ASP A 474 6.27 38.85 -7.04
C ASP A 474 6.31 37.80 -8.20
N GLY A 475 6.87 36.61 -7.93
CA GLY A 475 7.13 35.56 -8.92
C GLY A 475 8.32 35.88 -9.86
N PRO A 476 8.86 34.89 -10.56
CA PRO A 476 10.01 35.11 -11.43
C PRO A 476 9.63 35.86 -12.69
N ALA A 477 10.41 36.87 -13.04
CA ALA A 477 10.28 37.62 -14.30
C ALA A 477 10.68 36.81 -15.55
N CYS A 478 11.32 35.63 -15.38
CA CYS A 478 11.86 34.74 -16.38
C CYS A 478 11.20 33.35 -16.37
N SER A 479 11.56 32.49 -17.34
CA SER A 479 11.03 31.14 -17.45
C SER A 479 12.09 30.15 -17.97
N GLY A 480 11.91 28.87 -17.73
CA GLY A 480 12.86 27.83 -18.14
C GLY A 480 14.14 27.82 -17.32
N PRO A 481 15.31 27.53 -17.91
CA PRO A 481 16.59 27.42 -17.19
C PRO A 481 17.01 28.66 -16.40
N GLU A 482 16.57 29.85 -16.83
CA GLU A 482 16.86 31.11 -16.13
C GLU A 482 16.20 31.18 -14.74
N VAL A 483 15.03 30.55 -14.56
CA VAL A 483 14.38 30.46 -13.24
C VAL A 483 15.23 29.63 -12.28
N MET A 484 15.78 28.50 -12.75
CA MET A 484 16.67 27.66 -11.95
C MET A 484 17.94 28.42 -11.55
N LYS A 485 18.53 29.14 -12.53
CA LYS A 485 19.71 29.95 -12.28
C LYS A 485 19.44 30.99 -11.18
N LEU A 486 18.33 31.70 -11.30
CA LEU A 486 17.89 32.70 -10.32
C LEU A 486 17.65 32.09 -8.94
N ALA A 487 16.98 30.93 -8.87
CA ALA A 487 16.73 30.24 -7.61
C ALA A 487 18.04 29.83 -6.91
N LEU A 488 19.00 29.29 -7.65
CA LEU A 488 20.29 28.87 -7.11
C LEU A 488 21.13 30.07 -6.65
N GLU A 489 21.38 31.02 -7.53
CA GLU A 489 22.29 32.15 -7.27
C GLU A 489 21.72 33.13 -6.24
N GLU A 490 20.42 33.39 -6.28
CA GLU A 490 19.82 34.47 -5.52
C GLU A 490 18.92 34.03 -4.36
N THR A 491 18.73 32.70 -4.20
CA THR A 491 17.92 32.17 -3.09
C THR A 491 18.67 31.08 -2.33
N TYR A 492 18.99 29.92 -2.94
CA TYR A 492 19.48 28.77 -2.22
C TYR A 492 20.90 28.92 -1.71
N VAL A 493 21.80 29.49 -2.51
CA VAL A 493 23.19 29.79 -2.13
C VAL A 493 23.23 30.88 -1.02
N PRO A 494 22.54 32.02 -1.14
CA PRO A 494 22.47 32.99 -0.03
C PRO A 494 21.87 32.40 1.25
N PHE A 495 20.77 31.65 1.17
CA PHE A 495 20.17 31.02 2.34
C PHE A 495 21.15 30.04 3.02
N ALA A 496 21.90 29.26 2.26
CA ALA A 496 22.90 28.37 2.82
C ALA A 496 23.95 29.15 3.67
N LYS A 497 24.45 30.24 3.14
CA LYS A 497 25.42 31.10 3.89
C LYS A 497 24.81 31.71 5.15
N MET A 498 23.56 32.18 5.08
CA MET A 498 22.85 32.77 6.21
C MET A 498 22.55 31.75 7.33
N MET A 499 22.37 30.47 6.98
CA MET A 499 22.07 29.40 7.94
C MET A 499 23.27 28.98 8.77
N MET A 500 24.48 29.04 8.23
CA MET A 500 25.68 28.47 8.86
C MET A 500 25.97 29.04 10.28
N PRO A 501 26.01 30.34 10.54
CA PRO A 501 26.32 30.85 11.88
C PRO A 501 25.28 30.41 12.93
N GLY A 502 24.00 30.45 12.59
CA GLY A 502 22.94 30.04 13.49
C GLY A 502 22.94 28.55 13.79
N LEU A 503 23.29 27.67 12.80
CA LEU A 503 23.46 26.25 13.02
C LEU A 503 24.63 25.91 13.94
N GLU A 504 25.77 26.59 13.76
CA GLU A 504 26.93 26.47 14.69
C GLU A 504 26.49 26.83 16.13
N ARG A 505 25.85 27.96 16.34
CA ARG A 505 25.40 28.42 17.67
C ARG A 505 24.38 27.45 18.30
N LEU A 506 23.43 26.91 17.51
CA LEU A 506 22.46 25.95 18.03
C LEU A 506 23.16 24.68 18.50
N THR A 507 24.08 24.16 17.68
CA THR A 507 24.72 22.87 17.93
C THR A 507 25.78 22.89 19.01
N ASP A 508 26.32 24.05 19.35
CA ASP A 508 27.16 24.26 20.55
C ASP A 508 26.43 23.90 21.85
N THR A 509 25.12 24.15 21.90
CA THR A 509 24.32 23.92 23.11
C THR A 509 23.41 22.69 23.01
N TRP A 510 23.07 22.26 21.79
CA TRP A 510 22.18 21.15 21.55
C TRP A 510 22.60 20.40 20.27
N LYS A 511 23.27 19.29 20.44
CA LYS A 511 23.75 18.48 19.32
C LYS A 511 22.66 17.49 18.87
N PRO A 512 22.21 17.53 17.60
CA PRO A 512 21.27 16.56 17.06
C PRO A 512 21.96 15.21 16.80
N ASP A 513 21.20 14.11 16.92
CA ASP A 513 21.62 12.78 16.46
C ASP A 513 21.47 12.65 14.94
N VAL A 514 20.44 13.30 14.37
CA VAL A 514 20.17 13.37 12.91
C VAL A 514 19.70 14.78 12.54
N LEU A 515 20.22 15.27 11.44
CA LEU A 515 19.78 16.48 10.78
C LEU A 515 18.88 16.09 9.60
N VAL A 516 17.63 16.58 9.62
CA VAL A 516 16.65 16.36 8.55
C VAL A 516 16.56 17.64 7.73
N ASN A 517 17.14 17.61 6.54
CA ASN A 517 17.33 18.77 5.69
C ASN A 517 16.32 18.81 4.55
N ASP A 518 15.70 19.97 4.34
CA ASP A 518 14.88 20.14 3.13
C ASP A 518 15.76 20.24 1.88
N CYS A 519 15.29 19.76 0.74
CA CYS A 519 16.05 19.66 -0.51
C CYS A 519 16.56 20.99 -1.05
N ILE A 520 16.00 22.12 -0.63
CA ILE A 520 16.44 23.46 -1.02
C ILE A 520 17.25 24.20 0.07
N THR A 521 17.41 23.61 1.25
CA THR A 521 18.22 24.19 2.34
C THR A 521 19.66 23.66 2.32
N PHE A 522 20.43 24.00 1.30
CA PHE A 522 21.81 23.50 1.13
C PHE A 522 22.69 23.68 2.37
N GLY A 523 22.46 24.77 3.14
CA GLY A 523 23.20 25.05 4.36
C GLY A 523 23.11 23.95 5.41
N GLY A 524 21.95 23.33 5.58
CA GLY A 524 21.77 22.22 6.52
C GLY A 524 22.56 20.98 6.14
N ALA A 525 22.52 20.58 4.88
CA ALA A 525 23.26 19.42 4.39
C ALA A 525 24.79 19.67 4.44
N LEU A 526 25.24 20.85 4.02
CA LEU A 526 26.65 21.24 4.09
C LEU A 526 27.15 21.29 5.54
N PHE A 527 26.34 21.85 6.43
CA PHE A 527 26.64 21.87 7.87
C PHE A 527 26.76 20.45 8.44
N ALA A 528 25.81 19.56 8.11
CA ALA A 528 25.83 18.18 8.55
C ALA A 528 27.11 17.45 8.06
N HIS A 529 27.47 17.62 6.79
CA HIS A 529 28.69 17.06 6.22
C HIS A 529 29.94 17.55 6.94
N LYS A 530 30.09 18.87 7.12
CA LYS A 530 31.22 19.52 7.80
C LYS A 530 31.40 19.00 9.24
N HIS A 531 30.31 18.80 9.96
CA HIS A 531 30.32 18.38 11.38
C HIS A 531 30.12 16.88 11.59
N LYS A 532 30.07 16.09 10.49
CA LYS A 532 29.84 14.63 10.51
C LYS A 532 28.58 14.24 11.29
N ILE A 533 27.51 15.00 11.09
CA ILE A 533 26.19 14.71 11.63
C ILE A 533 25.43 13.88 10.59
N PRO A 534 24.84 12.74 10.95
CA PRO A 534 23.98 11.97 10.05
C PRO A 534 22.89 12.87 9.44
N CYS A 535 22.70 12.80 8.11
CA CYS A 535 21.81 13.71 7.41
C CYS A 535 20.82 12.95 6.55
N VAL A 536 19.54 13.32 6.65
CA VAL A 536 18.45 12.86 5.79
C VAL A 536 17.94 14.06 4.99
N THR A 537 17.63 13.87 3.72
CA THR A 537 16.96 14.90 2.90
C THR A 537 15.46 14.65 2.83
N THR A 538 14.66 15.71 2.94
CA THR A 538 13.21 15.67 2.61
C THR A 538 12.95 16.40 1.31
N THR A 539 12.15 15.79 0.45
CA THR A 539 11.82 16.32 -0.88
C THR A 539 10.30 16.42 -1.03
N PRO A 540 9.70 17.59 -0.65
CA PRO A 540 8.26 17.83 -0.72
C PRO A 540 7.78 18.30 -2.12
N VAL A 541 8.59 18.11 -3.14
CA VAL A 541 8.31 18.40 -4.55
C VAL A 541 8.71 17.17 -5.37
N PRO A 542 8.24 17.01 -6.63
CA PRO A 542 8.73 15.92 -7.46
C PRO A 542 10.25 16.02 -7.65
N PRO A 543 11.01 14.94 -7.38
CA PRO A 543 12.48 15.02 -7.37
C PRO A 543 13.10 15.38 -8.72
N ASP A 544 12.41 15.15 -9.81
CA ASP A 544 12.84 15.45 -11.20
C ASP A 544 12.58 16.90 -11.63
N VAL A 545 12.18 17.80 -10.71
CA VAL A 545 12.01 19.23 -11.03
C VAL A 545 13.27 19.84 -11.67
N MET A 546 14.43 19.38 -11.22
CA MET A 546 15.73 19.79 -11.79
C MET A 546 16.06 19.08 -13.11
N GLY A 547 15.28 18.05 -13.47
CA GLY A 547 15.38 17.29 -14.70
C GLY A 547 16.69 16.55 -14.85
N ASP A 548 16.80 15.79 -15.93
CA ASP A 548 18.06 15.19 -16.37
C ASP A 548 18.95 16.29 -17.02
N THR A 549 19.32 17.31 -16.21
CA THR A 549 20.13 18.44 -16.69
C THR A 549 21.52 18.01 -17.12
N ALA A 550 22.04 16.90 -16.56
CA ALA A 550 23.31 16.35 -16.98
C ALA A 550 23.30 15.94 -18.47
N ASN A 551 22.22 15.34 -18.94
CA ASN A 551 22.08 14.90 -20.33
C ASN A 551 21.41 15.95 -21.22
N SER A 552 20.35 16.62 -20.71
CA SER A 552 19.56 17.57 -21.50
C SER A 552 20.19 18.95 -21.64
N ALA A 553 20.98 19.39 -20.65
CA ALA A 553 21.60 20.71 -20.59
C ALA A 553 22.98 20.70 -19.90
N PRO A 554 23.99 20.00 -20.45
CA PRO A 554 25.26 19.72 -19.75
C PRO A 554 26.00 20.98 -19.31
N LYS A 555 25.91 22.10 -20.05
CA LYS A 555 26.54 23.39 -19.66
C LYS A 555 25.88 23.99 -18.42
N ILE A 556 24.57 23.83 -18.27
CA ILE A 556 23.84 24.31 -17.09
C ILE A 556 24.19 23.43 -15.89
N PHE A 557 24.29 22.11 -16.11
CA PHE A 557 24.72 21.17 -15.09
C PHE A 557 26.15 21.49 -14.59
N GLU A 558 27.11 21.69 -15.50
CA GLU A 558 28.48 22.07 -15.17
C GLU A 558 28.53 23.39 -14.36
N TRP A 559 27.78 24.41 -14.84
CA TRP A 559 27.69 25.69 -14.13
C TRP A 559 27.11 25.49 -12.70
N GLN A 560 26.06 24.72 -12.55
CA GLN A 560 25.46 24.40 -11.25
C GLN A 560 26.46 23.70 -10.32
N GLN A 561 27.17 22.69 -10.82
CA GLN A 561 28.20 21.98 -10.06
C GLN A 561 29.31 22.92 -9.57
N ASN A 562 29.76 23.83 -10.42
CA ASN A 562 30.78 24.82 -10.05
C ASN A 562 30.25 25.78 -8.99
N LEU A 563 29.04 26.30 -9.12
CA LEU A 563 28.41 27.18 -8.13
C LEU A 563 28.32 26.52 -6.75
N ILE A 564 27.94 25.25 -6.70
CA ILE A 564 27.82 24.49 -5.44
C ILE A 564 29.21 24.23 -4.85
N LYS A 565 30.20 23.88 -5.67
CA LYS A 565 31.58 23.69 -5.20
C LYS A 565 32.20 24.99 -4.64
N ASP A 566 31.90 26.11 -5.25
CA ASP A 566 32.33 27.42 -4.72
C ASP A 566 31.68 27.72 -3.38
N LEU A 567 30.37 27.44 -3.24
CA LEU A 567 29.67 27.54 -1.95
C LEU A 567 30.30 26.62 -0.89
N GLN A 568 30.62 25.36 -1.24
CA GLN A 568 31.28 24.42 -0.32
C GLN A 568 32.61 24.94 0.19
N LYS A 569 33.45 25.47 -0.68
CA LYS A 569 34.71 26.07 -0.31
C LYS A 569 34.54 27.28 0.61
N GLU A 570 33.56 28.16 0.32
CA GLU A 570 33.26 29.33 1.16
C GLU A 570 32.83 28.94 2.58
N VAL A 571 32.12 27.83 2.76
CA VAL A 571 31.72 27.34 4.10
C VAL A 571 32.76 26.40 4.73
N GLY A 572 33.93 26.24 4.10
CA GLY A 572 35.06 25.48 4.64
C GLY A 572 35.01 23.97 4.38
N ILE A 573 34.43 23.55 3.28
CA ILE A 573 34.40 22.14 2.83
C ILE A 573 35.30 22.03 1.60
N GLU A 574 36.39 21.28 1.73
CA GLU A 574 37.40 21.08 0.66
C GLU A 574 37.23 19.74 -0.06
N ASP A 575 36.33 18.89 0.43
CA ASP A 575 36.09 17.54 -0.12
C ASP A 575 35.61 17.60 -1.57
N GLU A 576 36.09 16.66 -2.41
CA GLU A 576 35.58 16.45 -3.76
C GLU A 576 34.21 15.78 -3.72
N GLY A 577 33.21 16.40 -4.28
CA GLY A 577 31.84 15.88 -4.31
C GLY A 577 30.83 17.00 -4.16
N ILE A 578 29.57 16.63 -4.13
CA ILE A 578 28.44 17.55 -3.93
C ILE A 578 27.66 17.06 -2.74
N PHE A 579 27.56 17.91 -1.70
CA PHE A 579 27.03 17.55 -0.38
C PHE A 579 25.79 18.37 0.01
N ILE A 580 25.00 18.81 -0.96
CA ILE A 580 23.77 19.59 -0.74
C ILE A 580 22.54 18.71 -0.42
N HIS A 581 22.66 17.40 -0.60
CA HIS A 581 21.63 16.41 -0.27
C HIS A 581 22.27 15.18 0.40
N SER A 582 21.47 14.43 1.12
CA SER A 582 21.90 13.13 1.66
C SER A 582 22.06 12.10 0.55
N ASN A 583 23.15 11.35 0.58
CA ASN A 583 23.38 10.17 -0.25
C ASN A 583 22.97 8.85 0.44
N GLN A 584 22.46 8.92 1.67
CA GLN A 584 22.06 7.77 2.48
C GLN A 584 20.53 7.60 2.51
N LEU A 585 19.79 8.70 2.73
CA LEU A 585 18.33 8.67 2.77
C LEU A 585 17.73 9.99 2.29
N ASN A 586 16.85 9.89 1.29
CA ASN A 586 16.02 10.99 0.80
C ASN A 586 14.54 10.56 0.83
N LEU A 587 13.74 11.26 1.63
CA LEU A 587 12.30 11.03 1.80
C LEU A 587 11.52 11.90 0.80
N VAL A 588 10.89 11.27 -0.17
CA VAL A 588 10.10 11.96 -1.22
C VAL A 588 8.62 11.89 -0.87
N PHE A 589 7.97 13.05 -0.69
CA PHE A 589 6.59 13.15 -0.20
C PHE A 589 5.55 13.04 -1.32
N THR A 590 5.70 12.01 -2.15
CA THR A 590 4.73 11.59 -3.16
C THR A 590 4.91 10.10 -3.46
N SER A 591 4.13 9.52 -4.37
CA SER A 591 4.33 8.15 -4.83
C SER A 591 5.31 8.08 -6.01
N GLN A 592 6.01 6.95 -6.13
CA GLN A 592 6.89 6.66 -7.25
C GLN A 592 6.13 6.73 -8.58
N THR A 593 4.92 6.16 -8.63
CA THR A 593 4.08 6.14 -9.83
C THR A 593 3.71 7.55 -10.29
N PHE A 594 3.27 8.42 -9.38
CA PHE A 594 2.91 9.79 -9.74
C PHE A 594 4.13 10.63 -10.14
N ALA A 595 5.27 10.43 -9.48
CA ALA A 595 6.53 11.09 -9.84
C ALA A 595 7.16 10.55 -11.14
N ASP A 596 6.59 9.49 -11.73
CA ASP A 596 7.04 8.88 -12.99
C ASP A 596 8.48 8.36 -12.99
N PHE A 597 8.87 7.70 -11.86
CA PHE A 597 10.18 7.11 -11.71
C PHE A 597 10.16 5.62 -12.07
N GLU A 598 10.85 5.25 -13.16
CA GLU A 598 11.02 3.84 -13.54
C GLU A 598 12.05 3.14 -12.66
N THR A 599 13.16 3.82 -12.32
CA THR A 599 14.24 3.28 -11.49
C THR A 599 14.52 4.21 -10.34
N VAL A 600 14.33 3.73 -9.10
CA VAL A 600 14.53 4.51 -7.88
C VAL A 600 15.96 4.35 -7.37
N PRO A 601 16.72 5.46 -7.17
CA PRO A 601 18.04 5.39 -6.54
C PRO A 601 17.95 4.77 -5.13
N ALA A 602 18.97 3.99 -4.75
CA ALA A 602 18.97 3.23 -3.49
C ALA A 602 18.75 4.08 -2.21
N HIS A 603 19.16 5.35 -2.25
CA HIS A 603 18.99 6.29 -1.14
C HIS A 603 17.63 7.01 -1.14
N MET A 604 16.81 6.86 -2.17
CA MET A 604 15.53 7.56 -2.29
C MET A 604 14.38 6.66 -1.86
N ARG A 605 13.45 7.20 -1.08
CA ARG A 605 12.24 6.51 -0.61
C ARG A 605 11.01 7.37 -0.87
N PHE A 606 10.10 6.88 -1.67
CA PHE A 606 8.80 7.49 -1.91
C PHE A 606 7.86 7.10 -0.77
N VAL A 607 7.61 8.03 0.13
CA VAL A 607 6.78 7.79 1.32
C VAL A 607 5.33 8.24 1.15
N GLY A 608 4.97 8.80 -0.01
CA GLY A 608 3.64 9.35 -0.22
C GLY A 608 3.46 10.74 0.42
N PRO A 609 2.28 11.34 0.23
CA PRO A 609 1.99 12.64 0.81
C PRO A 609 1.91 12.57 2.33
N VAL A 610 2.62 13.45 2.99
CA VAL A 610 2.50 13.68 4.43
C VAL A 610 1.41 14.71 4.64
N LYS A 611 0.28 14.32 5.22
CA LYS A 611 -0.82 15.23 5.51
C LYS A 611 -0.38 16.27 6.54
N GLY A 612 -0.58 17.54 6.20
CA GLY A 612 -0.43 18.64 7.15
C GLY A 612 -1.40 18.50 8.33
N ARG A 613 -1.10 19.19 9.45
CA ARG A 613 -2.03 19.23 10.57
C ARG A 613 -3.35 19.86 10.14
N PRO A 614 -4.50 19.38 10.67
CA PRO A 614 -5.78 20.02 10.40
C PRO A 614 -5.72 21.51 10.78
N ASN A 615 -6.10 22.36 9.85
CA ASN A 615 -6.22 23.79 10.12
C ASN A 615 -7.66 24.10 10.52
N PRO A 616 -7.94 24.54 11.76
CA PRO A 616 -9.28 24.85 12.23
C PRO A 616 -9.80 26.22 11.74
N ALA A 617 -9.44 26.65 10.53
CA ALA A 617 -9.91 27.91 9.99
C ALA A 617 -11.43 27.95 9.93
N PRO A 618 -12.08 29.09 10.29
CA PRO A 618 -13.52 29.26 10.12
C PRO A 618 -13.90 29.14 8.65
N PHE A 619 -14.93 28.34 8.37
CA PHE A 619 -15.43 28.13 7.02
C PHE A 619 -16.96 27.99 7.03
N ASP A 620 -17.62 28.45 5.98
CA ASP A 620 -19.07 28.40 5.83
C ASP A 620 -19.54 27.02 5.33
N TRP A 621 -19.54 26.05 6.25
CA TRP A 621 -19.98 24.68 5.98
C TRP A 621 -21.46 24.60 5.61
N GLU A 622 -22.31 25.46 6.21
CA GLU A 622 -23.76 25.47 5.95
C GLU A 622 -24.05 25.81 4.49
N LYS A 623 -23.35 26.81 3.95
CA LYS A 623 -23.50 27.21 2.54
C LYS A 623 -22.95 26.12 1.60
N LEU A 624 -21.86 25.44 1.98
CA LEU A 624 -21.29 24.32 1.21
C LEU A 624 -22.25 23.13 1.15
N GLU A 625 -22.80 22.72 2.28
CA GLU A 625 -23.71 21.57 2.41
C GLU A 625 -25.07 21.85 1.74
N ALA A 626 -25.55 23.08 1.77
CA ALA A 626 -26.78 23.48 1.10
C ALA A 626 -26.69 23.46 -0.44
N SER A 627 -25.45 23.43 -0.99
CA SER A 627 -25.23 23.40 -2.43
C SER A 627 -25.46 22.01 -3.00
N THR A 628 -26.27 21.92 -4.05
CA THR A 628 -26.57 20.71 -4.83
C THR A 628 -25.84 20.66 -6.17
N THR A 629 -25.07 21.71 -6.51
CA THR A 629 -24.29 21.79 -7.76
C THR A 629 -22.89 21.26 -7.58
N PRO A 630 -22.18 20.86 -8.65
CA PRO A 630 -20.79 20.47 -8.58
C PRO A 630 -19.92 21.52 -7.90
N LYS A 631 -19.03 21.11 -7.03
CA LYS A 631 -18.21 21.96 -6.17
C LYS A 631 -16.77 22.00 -6.67
N ILE A 632 -16.28 23.21 -6.93
CA ILE A 632 -14.96 23.46 -7.52
C ILE A 632 -14.11 24.22 -6.52
N PHE A 633 -13.03 23.63 -6.05
CA PHE A 633 -12.04 24.34 -5.24
C PHE A 633 -11.05 25.11 -6.10
N VAL A 634 -10.85 26.40 -5.82
CA VAL A 634 -9.96 27.28 -6.58
C VAL A 634 -8.94 27.94 -5.66
N SER A 635 -7.65 27.70 -5.93
CA SER A 635 -6.54 28.22 -5.11
C SER A 635 -5.32 28.59 -5.94
N LEU A 636 -4.71 29.74 -5.67
CA LEU A 636 -3.39 30.14 -6.15
C LEU A 636 -2.29 29.95 -5.09
N GLY A 637 -2.60 29.30 -3.96
CA GLY A 637 -1.67 29.15 -2.83
C GLY A 637 -1.38 30.48 -2.13
N THR A 638 -0.28 30.52 -1.41
CA THR A 638 0.15 31.67 -0.57
C THR A 638 1.04 32.66 -1.34
N LEU A 639 1.66 32.24 -2.42
CA LEU A 639 2.50 33.06 -3.29
C LEU A 639 1.67 33.71 -4.41
N LEU A 640 2.28 34.57 -5.25
CA LEU A 640 1.68 35.14 -6.45
C LEU A 640 0.54 36.16 -6.16
N VAL A 641 0.79 37.05 -5.21
CA VAL A 641 -0.19 38.04 -4.76
C VAL A 641 -0.61 38.99 -5.89
N ASP A 642 0.33 39.43 -6.73
CA ASP A 642 0.11 40.41 -7.80
C ASP A 642 -0.85 39.96 -8.89
N ILE A 643 -0.90 38.69 -9.20
CA ILE A 643 -1.75 38.15 -10.26
C ILE A 643 -3.10 37.63 -9.73
N ARG A 644 -3.27 37.58 -8.42
CA ARG A 644 -4.43 36.98 -7.77
C ARG A 644 -5.75 37.61 -8.21
N LYS A 645 -5.82 38.92 -8.20
CA LYS A 645 -7.02 39.66 -8.62
C LYS A 645 -7.40 39.34 -10.05
N ALA A 646 -6.46 39.45 -10.99
CA ALA A 646 -6.68 39.17 -12.40
C ALA A 646 -7.02 37.69 -12.69
N PHE A 647 -6.54 36.75 -11.86
CA PHE A 647 -6.93 35.37 -11.97
C PHE A 647 -8.38 35.14 -11.53
N PHE A 648 -8.76 35.68 -10.35
CA PHE A 648 -10.13 35.53 -9.86
C PHE A 648 -11.15 36.33 -10.68
N GLU A 649 -10.79 37.44 -11.34
CA GLU A 649 -11.62 38.08 -12.35
C GLU A 649 -12.05 37.11 -13.47
N LYS A 650 -11.07 36.29 -13.96
CA LYS A 650 -11.38 35.28 -14.99
C LYS A 650 -12.24 34.14 -14.44
N ILE A 651 -12.01 33.71 -13.18
CA ILE A 651 -12.83 32.70 -12.51
C ILE A 651 -14.28 33.20 -12.35
N ILE A 652 -14.49 34.43 -11.90
CA ILE A 652 -15.80 35.04 -11.78
C ILE A 652 -16.49 35.12 -13.17
N ALA A 653 -15.79 35.64 -14.18
CA ALA A 653 -16.31 35.73 -15.55
C ALA A 653 -16.66 34.36 -16.16
N ALA A 654 -15.95 33.29 -15.73
CA ALA A 654 -16.24 31.94 -16.21
C ALA A 654 -17.44 31.30 -15.50
N PHE A 655 -17.67 31.57 -14.22
CA PHE A 655 -18.55 30.72 -13.40
C PHE A 655 -19.66 31.47 -12.64
N ALA A 656 -19.73 32.79 -12.65
CA ALA A 656 -20.73 33.57 -11.92
C ALA A 656 -22.19 33.10 -12.13
N ASP A 657 -22.53 32.81 -13.40
CA ASP A 657 -23.90 32.41 -13.80
C ASP A 657 -23.99 30.90 -14.17
N GLN A 658 -23.04 30.10 -13.75
CA GLN A 658 -22.97 28.68 -14.10
C GLN A 658 -23.53 27.80 -12.97
N PRO A 659 -24.05 26.60 -13.27
CA PRO A 659 -24.60 25.69 -12.27
C PRO A 659 -23.48 24.92 -11.55
N VAL A 660 -22.56 25.66 -10.92
CA VAL A 660 -21.46 25.17 -10.11
C VAL A 660 -21.32 26.01 -8.83
N THR A 661 -20.76 25.46 -7.79
CA THR A 661 -20.38 26.18 -6.58
C THR A 661 -18.88 26.31 -6.54
N VAL A 662 -18.37 27.52 -6.47
CA VAL A 662 -16.96 27.83 -6.47
C VAL A 662 -16.50 28.16 -5.06
N ILE A 663 -15.54 27.39 -4.54
CA ILE A 663 -14.89 27.66 -3.26
C ILE A 663 -13.55 28.34 -3.56
N ALA A 664 -13.51 29.66 -3.32
CA ALA A 664 -12.36 30.50 -3.65
C ALA A 664 -11.47 30.73 -2.42
N ALA A 665 -10.28 30.15 -2.44
CA ALA A 665 -9.26 30.37 -1.39
C ALA A 665 -8.49 31.68 -1.70
N THR A 666 -9.04 32.80 -1.25
CA THR A 666 -8.51 34.14 -1.47
C THR A 666 -9.09 35.12 -0.44
N PRO A 667 -8.39 36.22 -0.08
CA PRO A 667 -8.98 37.29 0.73
C PRO A 667 -10.30 37.77 0.12
N PRO A 668 -11.39 37.86 0.93
CA PRO A 668 -12.71 38.27 0.42
C PRO A 668 -12.74 39.69 -0.09
N ASP A 669 -11.90 40.57 0.43
CA ASP A 669 -11.80 42.00 0.18
C ASP A 669 -11.08 42.38 -1.12
N ILE A 670 -10.63 41.40 -1.92
CA ILE A 670 -10.04 41.68 -3.25
C ILE A 670 -11.08 42.16 -4.25
N PHE A 671 -12.41 41.89 -4.00
CA PHE A 671 -13.53 42.41 -4.74
C PHE A 671 -14.58 42.96 -3.76
N GLU A 672 -15.33 43.99 -4.16
CA GLU A 672 -16.42 44.57 -3.37
C GLU A 672 -17.57 43.59 -3.18
N GLU A 673 -17.88 42.79 -4.22
CA GLU A 673 -18.94 41.79 -4.21
C GLU A 673 -18.51 40.52 -4.94
N TRP A 674 -19.01 39.40 -4.45
CA TRP A 674 -18.79 38.08 -5.05
C TRP A 674 -20.13 37.50 -5.53
N PRO A 675 -20.11 36.71 -6.62
CA PRO A 675 -21.33 36.02 -7.08
C PRO A 675 -21.91 35.08 -6.01
N SER A 676 -23.23 34.91 -6.02
CA SER A 676 -23.95 34.14 -4.99
C SER A 676 -23.54 32.67 -4.89
N ASN A 677 -23.07 32.09 -6.01
CA ASN A 677 -22.55 30.72 -6.09
C ASN A 677 -21.09 30.59 -5.68
N PHE A 678 -20.48 31.64 -5.12
CA PHE A 678 -19.12 31.61 -4.60
C PHE A 678 -19.11 31.55 -3.05
N ILE A 679 -18.26 30.71 -2.49
CA ILE A 679 -17.90 30.69 -1.08
C ILE A 679 -16.44 31.14 -1.00
N VAL A 680 -16.19 32.28 -0.37
CA VAL A 680 -14.86 32.91 -0.38
C VAL A 680 -14.32 32.98 1.02
N SER A 681 -13.10 32.51 1.19
CA SER A 681 -12.37 32.60 2.46
C SER A 681 -10.88 32.83 2.21
N GLY A 682 -10.29 33.73 2.95
CA GLY A 682 -8.85 34.01 2.92
C GLY A 682 -8.01 32.81 3.37
N PHE A 683 -8.59 31.98 4.20
CA PHE A 683 -7.98 30.75 4.70
C PHE A 683 -9.03 29.63 4.75
N VAL A 684 -8.78 28.52 4.11
CA VAL A 684 -9.70 27.37 4.05
C VAL A 684 -9.11 26.16 4.78
N PRO A 685 -9.92 25.36 5.47
CA PRO A 685 -9.48 24.09 6.05
C PRO A 685 -9.35 23.03 4.94
N GLN A 686 -8.32 23.16 4.08
CA GLN A 686 -8.17 22.45 2.81
C GLN A 686 -8.34 20.93 2.95
N SER A 687 -7.68 20.30 3.92
CA SER A 687 -7.75 18.83 4.12
C SER A 687 -9.16 18.34 4.47
N ALA A 688 -9.94 19.15 5.22
CA ALA A 688 -11.33 18.84 5.54
C ALA A 688 -12.29 19.15 4.37
N LEU A 689 -11.92 20.12 3.52
CA LEU A 689 -12.74 20.59 2.41
C LEU A 689 -12.66 19.65 1.20
N MET A 690 -11.48 19.10 0.89
CA MET A 690 -11.25 18.30 -0.31
C MET A 690 -12.20 17.11 -0.49
N PRO A 691 -12.60 16.34 0.54
CA PRO A 691 -13.57 15.25 0.37
C PRO A 691 -14.96 15.69 -0.14
N HIS A 692 -15.27 16.98 -0.04
CA HIS A 692 -16.56 17.56 -0.48
C HIS A 692 -16.50 18.14 -1.89
N MET A 693 -15.34 18.09 -2.56
CA MET A 693 -15.14 18.71 -3.87
C MET A 693 -15.34 17.71 -5.01
N ASP A 694 -15.71 18.26 -6.17
CA ASP A 694 -15.79 17.48 -7.41
C ASP A 694 -14.57 17.66 -8.29
N MET A 695 -13.87 18.78 -8.19
CA MET A 695 -12.59 19.03 -8.87
C MET A 695 -11.84 20.21 -8.25
N VAL A 696 -10.60 20.38 -8.67
CA VAL A 696 -9.72 21.47 -8.20
C VAL A 696 -9.16 22.28 -9.36
N ILE A 697 -9.08 23.60 -9.18
CA ILE A 697 -8.33 24.51 -10.06
C ILE A 697 -7.19 25.11 -9.22
N CYS A 698 -5.95 24.87 -9.60
CA CYS A 698 -4.83 25.51 -8.90
C CYS A 698 -3.66 25.85 -9.84
N HIS A 699 -2.67 26.56 -9.31
CA HIS A 699 -1.45 26.94 -10.04
C HIS A 699 -0.44 25.81 -10.15
N GLY A 700 -0.57 24.76 -9.34
CA GLY A 700 0.36 23.63 -9.30
C GLY A 700 1.21 23.53 -8.02
N GLY A 701 0.85 24.23 -6.96
CA GLY A 701 1.49 24.03 -5.66
C GLY A 701 1.34 22.58 -5.20
N PHE A 702 2.48 21.91 -4.96
CA PHE A 702 2.51 20.46 -4.86
C PHE A 702 1.68 19.89 -3.69
N ASN A 703 1.58 20.60 -2.57
CA ASN A 703 0.70 20.18 -1.47
C ASN A 703 -0.78 20.16 -1.89
N THR A 704 -1.24 21.17 -2.64
CA THR A 704 -2.61 21.18 -3.17
C THR A 704 -2.82 20.05 -4.18
N VAL A 705 -1.83 19.74 -4.99
CA VAL A 705 -1.86 18.61 -5.95
C VAL A 705 -1.97 17.28 -5.19
N ASN A 706 -1.13 17.07 -4.19
CA ASN A 706 -1.18 15.87 -3.33
C ASN A 706 -2.54 15.75 -2.62
N ASP A 707 -3.06 16.84 -2.03
CA ASP A 707 -4.38 16.82 -1.38
C ASP A 707 -5.50 16.51 -2.38
N THR A 708 -5.42 17.05 -3.60
CA THR A 708 -6.38 16.77 -4.67
C THR A 708 -6.41 15.28 -5.03
N PHE A 709 -5.24 14.72 -5.33
CA PHE A 709 -5.17 13.33 -5.76
C PHE A 709 -5.33 12.33 -4.61
N THR A 710 -4.97 12.69 -3.39
CA THR A 710 -5.31 11.86 -2.21
C THR A 710 -6.84 11.71 -2.03
N ASN A 711 -7.63 12.61 -2.60
CA ASN A 711 -9.10 12.55 -2.64
C ASN A 711 -9.67 12.05 -3.98
N GLY A 712 -8.83 11.60 -4.93
CA GLY A 712 -9.26 11.07 -6.23
C GLY A 712 -9.99 12.09 -7.10
N LEU A 713 -9.64 13.39 -7.00
CA LEU A 713 -10.29 14.48 -7.69
C LEU A 713 -9.54 14.84 -8.99
N PRO A 714 -10.24 15.05 -10.10
CA PRO A 714 -9.64 15.61 -11.31
C PRO A 714 -9.25 17.07 -11.10
N MET A 715 -8.29 17.56 -11.90
CA MET A 715 -7.70 18.87 -11.71
C MET A 715 -7.52 19.65 -13.00
N LEU A 716 -7.82 20.97 -12.94
CA LEU A 716 -7.29 21.93 -13.91
C LEU A 716 -6.08 22.65 -13.30
N ILE A 717 -4.92 22.45 -13.90
CA ILE A 717 -3.70 23.15 -13.48
C ILE A 717 -3.40 24.35 -14.36
N THR A 718 -3.11 25.49 -13.74
CA THR A 718 -2.73 26.74 -14.41
C THR A 718 -1.30 27.12 -14.05
N PRO A 719 -0.28 26.47 -14.65
CA PRO A 719 1.12 26.68 -14.26
C PRO A 719 1.58 28.11 -14.54
N ILE A 720 2.26 28.71 -13.56
CA ILE A 720 2.70 30.11 -13.58
C ILE A 720 4.21 30.20 -13.52
N ALA A 721 4.84 29.52 -12.58
CA ALA A 721 6.26 29.65 -12.28
C ALA A 721 6.87 28.34 -11.72
N TYR A 722 8.15 28.30 -11.51
CA TYR A 722 8.94 27.25 -10.81
C TYR A 722 8.64 25.83 -11.31
N ASP A 723 8.39 24.91 -10.36
CA ASP A 723 8.06 23.49 -10.57
C ASP A 723 6.65 23.25 -11.14
N HIS A 724 5.77 24.27 -11.18
CA HIS A 724 4.41 24.15 -11.67
C HIS A 724 4.30 23.55 -13.08
N PHE A 725 5.27 23.86 -13.96
CA PHE A 725 5.30 23.35 -15.34
C PHE A 725 5.67 21.87 -15.39
N HIS A 726 6.53 21.41 -14.48
CA HIS A 726 6.88 20.00 -14.36
C HIS A 726 5.69 19.22 -13.78
N ILE A 727 5.10 19.71 -12.71
CA ILE A 727 3.91 19.13 -12.09
C ILE A 727 2.76 19.02 -13.09
N ALA A 728 2.54 20.06 -13.91
CA ALA A 728 1.54 20.04 -14.98
C ALA A 728 1.74 18.89 -15.96
N LYS A 729 3.00 18.61 -16.36
CA LYS A 729 3.31 17.47 -17.22
C LYS A 729 3.02 16.12 -16.57
N LEU A 730 3.32 15.98 -15.28
CA LEU A 730 3.01 14.75 -14.54
C LEU A 730 1.48 14.50 -14.47
N ILE A 731 0.70 15.56 -14.23
CA ILE A 731 -0.77 15.50 -14.19
C ILE A 731 -1.34 15.09 -15.56
N GLU A 732 -0.86 15.73 -16.65
CA GLU A 732 -1.28 15.39 -18.01
C GLU A 732 -0.87 13.97 -18.40
N LYS A 733 0.35 13.54 -18.04
CA LYS A 733 0.83 12.17 -18.29
C LYS A 733 0.01 11.13 -17.54
N ALA A 734 -0.35 11.41 -16.30
CA ALA A 734 -1.21 10.54 -15.49
C ALA A 734 -2.68 10.55 -15.98
N GLY A 735 -3.06 11.45 -16.91
CA GLY A 735 -4.42 11.54 -17.42
C GLY A 735 -5.46 12.03 -16.42
N CYS A 736 -5.03 12.55 -15.27
CA CYS A 736 -5.91 12.97 -14.17
C CYS A 736 -6.25 14.47 -14.14
N GLY A 737 -5.86 15.20 -15.18
CA GLY A 737 -6.15 16.63 -15.32
C GLY A 737 -5.71 17.24 -16.64
N ILE A 738 -6.01 18.52 -16.80
CA ILE A 738 -5.69 19.32 -17.98
C ILE A 738 -4.86 20.54 -17.55
N SER A 739 -3.90 20.94 -18.37
CA SER A 739 -3.07 22.12 -18.12
C SER A 739 -3.38 23.25 -19.08
N ILE A 740 -3.65 24.44 -18.52
CA ILE A 740 -3.75 25.68 -19.30
C ILE A 740 -2.80 26.73 -18.71
N ARG A 741 -1.74 27.08 -19.43
CA ARG A 741 -0.81 28.12 -18.98
C ARG A 741 -1.54 29.41 -18.64
N TYR A 742 -1.29 30.02 -17.49
CA TYR A 742 -1.94 31.23 -17.01
C TYR A 742 -2.02 32.36 -18.07
N LYS A 743 -0.91 32.61 -18.80
CA LYS A 743 -0.85 33.63 -19.88
C LYS A 743 -1.80 33.34 -21.05
N ARG A 744 -2.29 32.13 -21.22
CA ARG A 744 -3.21 31.69 -22.28
C ARG A 744 -4.62 31.41 -21.75
N LEU A 745 -4.84 31.60 -20.44
CA LEU A 745 -6.12 31.33 -19.79
C LEU A 745 -7.19 32.32 -20.26
N ARG A 746 -8.11 31.82 -21.07
CA ARG A 746 -9.30 32.58 -21.56
C ARG A 746 -10.54 32.06 -20.84
N VAL A 747 -11.52 32.91 -20.66
CA VAL A 747 -12.77 32.63 -19.93
C VAL A 747 -13.53 31.45 -20.55
N GLU A 748 -13.64 31.41 -21.89
CA GLU A 748 -14.32 30.33 -22.62
C GLU A 748 -13.60 29.01 -22.46
N ALA A 749 -12.29 28.99 -22.66
CA ALA A 749 -11.46 27.79 -22.53
C ALA A 749 -11.48 27.25 -21.08
N LEU A 750 -11.45 28.16 -20.10
CA LEU A 750 -11.57 27.79 -18.69
C LEU A 750 -12.90 27.10 -18.40
N ARG A 751 -14.00 27.64 -18.90
CA ARG A 751 -15.34 27.07 -18.73
C ARG A 751 -15.48 25.71 -19.40
N GLU A 752 -15.10 25.61 -20.67
CA GLU A 752 -15.14 24.36 -21.44
C GLU A 752 -14.34 23.25 -20.76
N THR A 753 -13.11 23.56 -20.36
CA THR A 753 -12.23 22.58 -19.70
C THR A 753 -12.77 22.11 -18.34
N VAL A 754 -13.36 23.00 -17.55
CA VAL A 754 -13.93 22.63 -16.25
C VAL A 754 -15.13 21.70 -16.43
N PHE A 755 -16.02 21.98 -17.37
CA PHE A 755 -17.15 21.07 -17.63
C PHE A 755 -16.69 19.75 -18.24
N GLU A 756 -15.66 19.73 -19.09
CA GLU A 756 -15.05 18.49 -19.57
C GLU A 756 -14.51 17.64 -18.41
N LEU A 757 -13.80 18.24 -17.46
CA LEU A 757 -13.26 17.54 -16.29
C LEU A 757 -14.34 17.02 -15.34
N LEU A 758 -15.47 17.73 -15.22
CA LEU A 758 -16.60 17.31 -14.38
C LEU A 758 -17.42 16.19 -15.02
N GLU A 759 -17.63 16.23 -16.32
CA GLU A 759 -18.54 15.34 -17.06
C GLU A 759 -17.85 14.09 -17.59
N ASN A 760 -16.55 14.16 -17.93
CA ASN A 760 -15.83 13.03 -18.48
C ASN A 760 -15.20 12.17 -17.37
N PRO A 761 -15.70 10.94 -17.14
CA PRO A 761 -15.25 10.08 -16.05
C PRO A 761 -13.80 9.61 -16.19
N VAL A 762 -13.19 9.72 -17.36
CA VAL A 762 -11.81 9.29 -17.61
C VAL A 762 -10.84 9.99 -16.66
N TYR A 763 -10.97 11.31 -16.48
CA TYR A 763 -10.07 12.07 -15.60
C TYR A 763 -10.22 11.69 -14.12
N ARG A 764 -11.47 11.46 -13.68
CA ARG A 764 -11.74 11.02 -12.30
C ARG A 764 -11.25 9.61 -12.04
N ASN A 765 -11.36 8.71 -13.02
CA ASN A 765 -10.85 7.35 -12.89
C ASN A 765 -9.31 7.35 -12.80
N ALA A 766 -8.63 8.11 -13.66
CA ALA A 766 -7.19 8.28 -13.59
C ALA A 766 -6.73 8.92 -12.25
N ALA A 767 -7.49 9.92 -11.75
CA ALA A 767 -7.21 10.52 -10.44
C ALA A 767 -7.35 9.50 -9.28
N LYS A 768 -8.27 8.54 -9.37
CA LYS A 768 -8.40 7.44 -8.40
C LYS A 768 -7.24 6.44 -8.47
N GLU A 769 -6.69 6.19 -9.66
CA GLU A 769 -5.47 5.37 -9.79
C GLU A 769 -4.28 6.05 -9.10
N VAL A 770 -4.12 7.35 -9.32
CA VAL A 770 -3.11 8.15 -8.61
C VAL A 770 -3.40 8.15 -7.10
N GLN A 771 -4.65 8.31 -6.66
CA GLN A 771 -5.06 8.20 -5.26
C GLN A 771 -4.56 6.91 -4.63
N SER A 772 -4.82 5.78 -5.26
CA SER A 772 -4.40 4.47 -4.76
C SER A 772 -2.88 4.40 -4.58
N SER A 773 -2.11 4.90 -5.55
CA SER A 773 -0.64 4.92 -5.46
C SER A 773 -0.12 5.81 -4.32
N LEU A 774 -0.77 6.95 -4.07
CA LEU A 774 -0.39 7.88 -3.01
C LEU A 774 -0.72 7.33 -1.61
N LEU A 775 -1.89 6.72 -1.46
CA LEU A 775 -2.33 6.16 -0.18
C LEU A 775 -1.50 4.92 0.22
N ASN A 776 -1.08 4.12 -0.76
CA ASN A 776 -0.27 2.92 -0.53
C ASN A 776 1.22 3.22 -0.29
N ALA A 777 1.66 4.46 -0.45
CA ALA A 777 3.07 4.83 -0.26
C ALA A 777 3.50 4.97 1.21
N GLY A 778 2.61 4.79 2.20
CA GLY A 778 2.91 4.72 3.63
C GLY A 778 2.82 6.05 4.41
N GLY A 779 2.91 7.19 3.77
CA GLY A 779 2.68 8.52 4.37
C GLY A 779 3.61 8.87 5.52
N ASN A 780 3.03 9.53 6.51
CA ASN A 780 3.74 10.01 7.69
C ASN A 780 4.38 8.89 8.51
N ASP A 781 3.71 7.76 8.63
CA ASP A 781 4.19 6.64 9.47
C ASP A 781 5.45 6.03 8.88
N LEU A 782 5.48 5.80 7.57
CA LEU A 782 6.69 5.30 6.91
C LEU A 782 7.84 6.31 6.98
N ALA A 783 7.57 7.62 6.85
CA ALA A 783 8.60 8.64 6.98
C ALA A 783 9.26 8.61 8.38
N VAL A 784 8.44 8.48 9.43
CA VAL A 784 8.92 8.39 10.82
C VAL A 784 9.73 7.10 11.05
N GLU A 785 9.24 5.96 10.59
CA GLU A 785 9.93 4.67 10.71
C GLU A 785 11.31 4.69 10.02
N LEU A 786 11.38 5.27 8.83
CA LEU A 786 12.65 5.41 8.11
C LEU A 786 13.64 6.33 8.83
N LEU A 787 13.16 7.41 9.45
CA LEU A 787 14.00 8.30 10.27
C LEU A 787 14.52 7.59 11.52
N GLU A 788 13.68 6.88 12.23
CA GLU A 788 14.06 6.09 13.40
C GLU A 788 15.05 4.97 13.04
N GLY A 789 14.80 4.24 11.96
CA GLY A 789 15.71 3.21 11.43
C GLY A 789 17.07 3.77 11.02
N PHE A 790 17.09 4.96 10.42
CA PHE A 790 18.32 5.64 10.03
C PHE A 790 19.18 6.00 11.24
N VAL A 791 18.59 6.54 12.32
CA VAL A 791 19.31 6.83 13.58
C VAL A 791 19.97 5.58 14.15
N GLN A 792 19.27 4.44 14.12
CA GLN A 792 19.79 3.18 14.67
C GLN A 792 20.97 2.64 13.87
N GLN A 793 20.89 2.68 12.53
CA GLN A 793 21.99 2.24 11.65
C GLN A 793 23.26 3.08 11.90
N GLU A 794 23.12 4.39 12.00
CA GLU A 794 24.24 5.30 12.26
C GLU A 794 24.87 5.09 13.65
N GLN A 795 24.05 4.86 14.68
CA GLN A 795 24.55 4.57 16.03
C GLN A 795 25.27 3.22 16.09
N THR A 796 24.78 2.20 15.35
CA THR A 796 25.43 0.88 15.29
C THR A 796 26.77 0.96 14.57
N SER A 797 26.88 1.72 13.48
CA SER A 797 28.14 1.91 12.76
C SER A 797 29.20 2.67 13.57
N LEU A 798 28.80 3.60 14.45
CA LEU A 798 29.69 4.33 15.37
C LEU A 798 30.20 3.44 16.54
N VAL A 799 29.50 2.37 16.89
CA VAL A 799 29.91 1.44 17.97
C VAL A 799 30.86 0.36 17.43
N LEU A 800 30.76 0.03 16.14
CA LEU A 800 31.55 -1.02 15.49
C LEU A 800 32.83 -0.49 14.79
N GLY A 801 33.00 0.82 14.62
CA GLY A 801 34.18 1.50 14.06
C GLY A 801 34.99 2.17 15.14
#